data_1d31013dea43ef6332e76aaf226939ae
#
_entry.id   1d31013dea43ef6332e76aaf226939ae
#
_cell.length_a   1.000
_cell.length_b   1.000
_cell.length_c   1.000
_cell.angle_alpha   90.00
_cell.angle_beta   90.00
_cell.angle_gamma   90.00
#
_symmetry.space_group_name_H-M   'P 1'
#
loop_
_entity.id
_entity.type
_entity.pdbx_description
1 polymer ?
#
loop_
_entity_poly.entity_id
_entity_poly.type
_entity_poly.pdbx_seq_one_letter_code
_entity_poly.pdbx_strand_id
1 'polypeptide(L)'
;MKLKETLNLGKTAFPMRAGLPNKEPIWQKEWEDAKMYQRRQELNEGKPHFTLHDGPPYANGNIHVGHAMNKISKDIIVRSKSMSGFYAPYVPGWDTHGLPIEQVLAKQGVKRKELDRAEYLKMCRDYALSQVDKQREDFKRLGVSADWDNPYVTLTPDYEAAQIRVFGEMAKKGYIYQGAKPVYWSWSSESALAEAEIEYHDLVSTSLYYANKVKDGKGVLDTDTYIVVWTTTPFTVTASRGLTVGADIEYVLVKPAGENRKFVVASELLNSLSEKFGWTDVEVLQSYRGEELNQIVTEHPWDTEVDELVILGDHVTTDSGTGIVHTAPGFGEDDYNVGIANGLEVAVTVNERGIMMENAGPDFEGQFYDKVAPIVMEKLGDLLLAKEEISHSYPFDWRTKKPIIWRAVPQWFASVSKFRQEILDEIEKVKFHSEWGKVRLYNMIRDRGDWVISRQRAWGVPLPIFYAEDKTPIMTEETIEHVAKLFEEHGSVIWWERDAKDLLPEGFTHPGSPNGEFTKETDIMDVWFDSGSSWNGVVVNRPELTYPADLYLEGSDQYRGWFNSSLITSVANNGVAPYKQLLSQGFALDGKGEKMSKSLGNTIAPSDVEKQFGAEILRLWVTSVDTTNDVRISMDILSQVSESYRKIRNTLRFLIANTSDFNPTTDAVAFEDLRSVDQYMTIRFNQLVKTIRDAYANFEFLTIYKALVNFINVELSAFYLDFAKDVVYIESAESLERRQMQTVFYDILVKITKLLTPILPHTAEEIWSYLEFETEDYVQLSELPEAEEFAGQDALLEKWNAFMDFRGQAQKALEEARNEKVIGKSLEAHLTIYPDAEVKELLEGLNTNLAQLLIVSALTIAEGDAPESAVSFEGVAFTVERAEGDVCDRCRRIDPTTKERSYNATICDHCASIVEENFAEGVAEGFEVKAK
;
A
#
# COMPACT_ATOMS: atom_id res chain seq x y z
N MET A 1 28.02 -29.87 46.46
CA MET A 1 27.53 -29.74 45.10
C MET A 1 26.14 -30.37 44.98
N LYS A 2 25.22 -29.77 44.29
CA LYS A 2 23.88 -30.35 44.03
C LYS A 2 23.88 -31.14 42.74
N LEU A 3 23.16 -32.26 42.68
CA LEU A 3 23.09 -33.12 41.48
C LEU A 3 22.63 -32.31 40.22
N LYS A 4 21.72 -31.34 40.37
CA LYS A 4 21.27 -30.47 39.26
C LYS A 4 22.41 -29.62 38.66
N GLU A 5 23.50 -29.40 39.39
CA GLU A 5 24.65 -28.61 38.92
C GLU A 5 25.54 -29.42 37.98
N THR A 6 25.28 -30.73 37.84
CA THR A 6 25.90 -31.59 36.81
C THR A 6 25.21 -31.54 35.44
N LEU A 7 24.08 -30.85 35.35
CA LEU A 7 23.39 -30.65 34.10
C LEU A 7 23.96 -29.43 33.35
N ASN A 8 24.15 -29.55 32.05
CA ASN A 8 24.58 -28.46 31.18
C ASN A 8 23.39 -27.56 30.85
N LEU A 9 22.77 -26.96 31.86
CA LEU A 9 21.68 -26.01 31.65
C LEU A 9 22.23 -24.76 31.03
N GLY A 10 21.76 -24.44 29.82
CA GLY A 10 22.20 -23.28 29.10
C GLY A 10 22.02 -21.98 29.92
N LYS A 11 23.04 -21.13 29.90
CA LYS A 11 23.06 -19.86 30.62
C LYS A 11 23.15 -18.72 29.61
N THR A 12 22.36 -17.68 29.81
CA THR A 12 22.44 -16.47 28.97
C THR A 12 21.99 -15.25 29.76
N ALA A 13 22.67 -14.14 29.52
CA ALA A 13 22.27 -12.81 29.97
C ALA A 13 21.18 -12.20 29.04
N PHE A 14 20.88 -12.83 27.89
CA PHE A 14 19.83 -12.38 26.99
C PHE A 14 18.47 -12.36 27.71
N PRO A 15 17.81 -11.21 27.84
CA PRO A 15 16.64 -11.07 28.68
C PRO A 15 15.41 -11.80 28.10
N MET A 16 14.63 -12.42 28.98
CA MET A 16 13.39 -13.10 28.60
C MET A 16 12.36 -12.12 28.04
N ARG A 17 12.22 -10.93 28.65
CA ARG A 17 11.30 -9.88 28.20
C ARG A 17 12.01 -8.97 27.21
N ALA A 18 11.37 -8.75 26.07
CA ALA A 18 11.91 -7.88 25.03
C ALA A 18 12.03 -6.41 25.49
N GLY A 19 10.99 -5.86 26.11
CA GLY A 19 10.95 -4.46 26.53
C GLY A 19 11.05 -3.50 25.34
N LEU A 20 10.49 -3.86 24.19
CA LEU A 20 10.58 -3.15 22.90
C LEU A 20 10.34 -1.64 23.01
N PRO A 21 9.25 -1.15 23.67
CA PRO A 21 8.98 0.29 23.75
C PRO A 21 10.15 1.11 24.32
N ASN A 22 10.92 0.52 25.24
CA ASN A 22 12.04 1.18 25.90
C ASN A 22 13.40 0.92 25.22
N LYS A 23 13.59 -0.25 24.60
CA LYS A 23 14.85 -0.66 24.00
C LYS A 23 15.04 -0.19 22.57
N GLU A 24 13.96 -0.14 21.78
CA GLU A 24 14.02 0.31 20.39
C GLU A 24 14.64 1.70 20.25
N PRO A 25 14.25 2.73 21.04
CA PRO A 25 14.88 4.04 20.95
C PRO A 25 16.38 4.03 21.27
N ILE A 26 16.85 3.12 22.14
CA ILE A 26 18.27 2.98 22.45
C ILE A 26 19.03 2.48 21.23
N TRP A 27 18.54 1.42 20.57
CA TRP A 27 19.14 0.91 19.33
C TRP A 27 19.08 1.92 18.18
N GLN A 28 17.96 2.63 18.02
CA GLN A 28 17.82 3.67 16.99
C GLN A 28 18.83 4.78 17.16
N LYS A 29 19.05 5.23 18.41
CA LYS A 29 20.10 6.21 18.72
C LYS A 29 21.50 5.67 18.44
N GLU A 30 21.78 4.43 18.81
CA GLU A 30 23.07 3.79 18.55
C GLU A 30 23.35 3.70 17.04
N TRP A 31 22.35 3.34 16.23
CA TRP A 31 22.49 3.31 14.77
C TRP A 31 22.72 4.70 14.17
N GLU A 32 22.07 5.72 14.71
CA GLU A 32 22.29 7.10 14.30
C GLU A 32 23.72 7.56 14.63
N ASP A 33 24.18 7.33 15.87
CA ASP A 33 25.52 7.66 16.33
C ASP A 33 26.61 6.89 15.54
N ALA A 34 26.34 5.64 15.17
CA ALA A 34 27.19 4.80 14.34
C ALA A 34 27.11 5.10 12.83
N LYS A 35 26.26 6.03 12.41
CA LYS A 35 25.99 6.35 11.00
C LYS A 35 25.65 5.12 10.16
N MET A 36 24.74 4.28 10.67
CA MET A 36 24.44 2.97 10.13
C MET A 36 23.96 3.01 8.67
N TYR A 37 23.13 3.99 8.33
CA TYR A 37 22.66 4.16 6.95
C TYR A 37 23.85 4.39 6.00
N GLN A 38 24.74 5.31 6.33
CA GLN A 38 25.93 5.65 5.52
C GLN A 38 26.88 4.45 5.40
N ARG A 39 27.17 3.75 6.49
CA ARG A 39 28.02 2.53 6.48
C ARG A 39 27.46 1.44 5.56
N ARG A 40 26.15 1.26 5.54
CA ARG A 40 25.52 0.29 4.61
C ARG A 40 25.66 0.73 3.15
N GLN A 41 25.56 2.03 2.84
CA GLN A 41 25.77 2.53 1.49
C GLN A 41 27.24 2.34 1.07
N GLU A 42 28.18 2.71 1.91
CA GLU A 42 29.63 2.54 1.68
C GLU A 42 30.00 1.06 1.44
N LEU A 43 29.45 0.14 2.23
CA LEU A 43 29.68 -1.30 2.09
C LEU A 43 29.22 -1.84 0.73
N ASN A 44 28.19 -1.24 0.17
CA ASN A 44 27.59 -1.68 -1.09
C ASN A 44 27.98 -0.80 -2.28
N GLU A 45 28.88 0.16 -2.12
CA GLU A 45 29.36 0.98 -3.22
C GLU A 45 29.96 0.12 -4.35
N GLY A 46 29.57 0.39 -5.58
CA GLY A 46 30.00 -0.36 -6.76
C GLY A 46 29.25 -1.69 -7.01
N LYS A 47 28.35 -2.10 -6.12
CA LYS A 47 27.45 -3.24 -6.35
C LYS A 47 26.28 -2.86 -7.27
N PRO A 48 25.51 -3.83 -7.81
CA PRO A 48 24.32 -3.54 -8.61
C PRO A 48 23.34 -2.63 -7.87
N HIS A 49 22.83 -1.61 -8.55
CA HIS A 49 21.89 -0.65 -7.98
C HIS A 49 20.48 -1.25 -7.82
N PHE A 50 19.80 -0.84 -6.77
CA PHE A 50 18.37 -1.01 -6.62
C PHE A 50 17.77 0.29 -6.06
N THR A 51 17.06 1.01 -6.93
CA THR A 51 16.41 2.27 -6.57
C THR A 51 14.93 2.05 -6.29
N LEU A 52 14.55 2.15 -5.02
CA LEU A 52 13.17 2.33 -4.61
C LEU A 52 12.93 3.83 -4.42
N HIS A 53 12.12 4.43 -5.29
CA HIS A 53 11.79 5.85 -5.17
C HIS A 53 10.59 6.02 -4.24
N ASP A 54 10.76 6.86 -3.22
CA ASP A 54 9.72 7.14 -2.23
C ASP A 54 8.66 8.08 -2.79
N GLY A 55 7.40 7.65 -2.83
CA GLY A 55 6.26 8.54 -3.07
C GLY A 55 6.11 9.48 -1.87
N PRO A 56 6.03 10.80 -2.11
CA PRO A 56 6.08 11.77 -1.04
C PRO A 56 4.77 11.81 -0.24
N PRO A 57 4.73 11.43 1.04
CA PRO A 57 3.58 11.68 1.88
C PRO A 57 3.33 13.18 2.00
N TYR A 58 2.08 13.56 2.17
CA TYR A 58 1.71 14.95 2.30
C TYR A 58 2.08 15.48 3.70
N ALA A 59 2.76 16.63 3.74
CA ALA A 59 3.27 17.24 4.97
C ALA A 59 2.15 17.94 5.77
N ASN A 60 1.19 17.18 6.27
CA ASN A 60 0.08 17.69 7.07
C ASN A 60 -0.47 16.64 8.04
N GLY A 61 -0.34 16.91 9.34
CA GLY A 61 -0.90 16.09 10.41
C GLY A 61 -0.03 14.88 10.78
N ASN A 62 -0.57 14.06 11.68
CA ASN A 62 0.11 12.86 12.18
C ASN A 62 0.08 11.74 11.15
N ILE A 63 1.09 10.90 11.19
CA ILE A 63 1.06 9.65 10.43
C ILE A 63 -0.04 8.72 10.97
N HIS A 64 -0.57 7.88 10.09
CA HIS A 64 -1.53 6.83 10.43
C HIS A 64 -0.98 5.46 10.07
N VAL A 65 -1.71 4.39 10.42
CA VAL A 65 -1.27 3.00 10.18
C VAL A 65 -0.96 2.71 8.70
N GLY A 66 -1.69 3.32 7.77
CA GLY A 66 -1.39 3.19 6.33
C GLY A 66 -0.01 3.73 5.96
N HIS A 67 0.39 4.88 6.49
CA HIS A 67 1.75 5.41 6.34
C HIS A 67 2.79 4.48 6.97
N ALA A 68 2.51 3.95 8.17
CA ALA A 68 3.42 3.02 8.84
C ALA A 68 3.59 1.73 8.03
N MET A 69 2.51 1.13 7.53
CA MET A 69 2.56 -0.06 6.68
C MET A 69 3.40 0.18 5.42
N ASN A 70 3.20 1.32 4.76
CA ASN A 70 3.94 1.69 3.56
C ASN A 70 5.45 1.85 3.84
N LYS A 71 5.82 2.66 4.83
CA LYS A 71 7.23 2.92 5.16
C LYS A 71 7.95 1.69 5.71
N ILE A 72 7.28 0.86 6.49
CA ILE A 72 7.82 -0.41 6.98
C ILE A 72 8.08 -1.37 5.81
N SER A 73 7.13 -1.50 4.88
CA SER A 73 7.30 -2.33 3.68
C SER A 73 8.49 -1.89 2.84
N LYS A 74 8.65 -0.59 2.62
CA LYS A 74 9.80 -0.02 1.91
C LYS A 74 11.12 -0.30 2.65
N ASP A 75 11.15 -0.13 3.96
CA ASP A 75 12.34 -0.42 4.77
C ASP A 75 12.74 -1.90 4.71
N ILE A 76 11.77 -2.82 4.78
CA ILE A 76 12.03 -4.26 4.63
C ILE A 76 12.66 -4.56 3.26
N ILE A 77 12.15 -3.94 2.19
CA ILE A 77 12.68 -4.13 0.84
C ILE A 77 14.11 -3.58 0.75
N VAL A 78 14.33 -2.35 1.16
CA VAL A 78 15.63 -1.69 1.07
C VAL A 78 16.68 -2.43 1.90
N ARG A 79 16.36 -2.84 3.14
CA ARG A 79 17.27 -3.62 3.99
C ARG A 79 17.58 -4.98 3.38
N SER A 80 16.55 -5.72 2.91
CA SER A 80 16.76 -7.03 2.30
C SER A 80 17.58 -6.94 1.01
N LYS A 81 17.36 -5.93 0.18
CA LYS A 81 18.18 -5.67 -1.02
C LYS A 81 19.62 -5.33 -0.66
N SER A 82 19.83 -4.44 0.32
CA SER A 82 21.16 -4.11 0.81
C SER A 82 21.91 -5.33 1.35
N MET A 83 21.25 -6.16 2.15
CA MET A 83 21.81 -7.40 2.69
C MET A 83 21.91 -8.53 1.64
N SER A 84 21.32 -8.36 0.46
CA SER A 84 21.45 -9.27 -0.70
C SER A 84 22.50 -8.80 -1.72
N GLY A 85 23.34 -7.83 -1.36
CA GLY A 85 24.43 -7.38 -2.20
C GLY A 85 24.05 -6.34 -3.25
N PHE A 86 23.01 -5.52 -2.99
CA PHE A 86 22.67 -4.36 -3.83
C PHE A 86 23.06 -3.06 -3.17
N TYR A 87 23.48 -2.09 -3.98
CA TYR A 87 23.53 -0.70 -3.58
C TYR A 87 22.10 -0.14 -3.62
N ALA A 88 21.51 0.04 -2.45
CA ALA A 88 20.08 0.36 -2.30
C ALA A 88 19.87 1.62 -1.44
N PRO A 89 20.18 2.81 -1.95
CA PRO A 89 19.93 4.07 -1.26
C PRO A 89 18.41 4.32 -1.16
N TYR A 90 18.01 4.95 -0.06
CA TYR A 90 16.62 5.30 0.17
C TYR A 90 16.50 6.77 0.57
N VAL A 91 16.00 7.60 -0.33
CA VAL A 91 15.78 9.03 -0.14
C VAL A 91 14.32 9.27 0.19
N PRO A 92 13.98 9.62 1.45
CA PRO A 92 12.59 9.90 1.82
C PRO A 92 12.14 11.25 1.25
N GLY A 93 10.84 11.39 0.98
CA GLY A 93 10.31 12.62 0.40
C GLY A 93 9.03 13.11 1.06
N TRP A 94 8.70 14.39 0.82
CA TRP A 94 7.45 15.03 1.24
C TRP A 94 6.88 15.91 0.16
N ASP A 95 5.56 15.82 -0.01
CA ASP A 95 4.75 16.76 -0.80
C ASP A 95 4.22 17.86 0.13
N THR A 96 4.40 19.12 -0.26
CA THR A 96 4.25 20.26 0.66
C THR A 96 3.36 21.39 0.18
N HIS A 97 2.84 21.32 -1.06
CA HIS A 97 1.99 22.36 -1.61
C HIS A 97 0.49 22.01 -1.60
N GLY A 98 -0.35 22.99 -1.86
CA GLY A 98 -1.78 22.82 -2.09
C GLY A 98 -2.71 23.16 -0.95
N LEU A 99 -3.99 22.92 -1.19
CA LEU A 99 -5.11 23.34 -0.34
C LEU A 99 -5.07 22.85 1.12
N PRO A 100 -4.60 21.65 1.47
CA PRO A 100 -4.68 21.19 2.86
C PRO A 100 -3.95 22.08 3.85
N ILE A 101 -2.82 22.66 3.47
CA ILE A 101 -2.08 23.61 4.33
C ILE A 101 -2.83 24.93 4.44
N GLU A 102 -3.35 25.48 3.32
CA GLU A 102 -4.17 26.69 3.34
C GLU A 102 -5.39 26.52 4.26
N GLN A 103 -6.05 25.35 4.23
CA GLN A 103 -7.17 25.05 5.12
C GLN A 103 -6.80 25.02 6.60
N VAL A 104 -5.64 24.50 6.94
CA VAL A 104 -5.17 24.49 8.34
C VAL A 104 -4.93 25.90 8.82
N LEU A 105 -4.25 26.74 8.04
CA LEU A 105 -4.02 28.14 8.39
C LEU A 105 -5.34 28.91 8.52
N ALA A 106 -6.30 28.67 7.64
CA ALA A 106 -7.64 29.26 7.73
C ALA A 106 -8.38 28.85 9.02
N LYS A 107 -8.30 27.59 9.43
CA LYS A 107 -8.83 27.08 10.71
C LYS A 107 -8.14 27.70 11.93
N GLN A 108 -6.88 28.09 11.78
CA GLN A 108 -6.11 28.82 12.81
C GLN A 108 -6.43 30.33 12.84
N GLY A 109 -7.36 30.78 11.99
CA GLY A 109 -7.80 32.18 11.94
C GLY A 109 -7.00 33.06 10.98
N VAL A 110 -6.09 32.49 10.18
CA VAL A 110 -5.33 33.23 9.18
C VAL A 110 -6.23 33.59 8.01
N LYS A 111 -6.37 34.87 7.71
CA LYS A 111 -7.20 35.39 6.61
C LYS A 111 -6.30 35.79 5.43
N ARG A 112 -6.17 34.93 4.44
CA ARG A 112 -5.34 35.11 3.25
C ARG A 112 -5.48 36.49 2.59
N LYS A 113 -6.72 37.00 2.47
CA LYS A 113 -7.01 38.27 1.78
C LYS A 113 -6.61 39.54 2.57
N GLU A 114 -6.28 39.38 3.87
CA GLU A 114 -5.89 40.49 4.74
C GLU A 114 -4.34 40.59 4.89
N LEU A 115 -3.59 39.62 4.37
CA LEU A 115 -2.13 39.54 4.46
C LEU A 115 -1.46 39.86 3.12
N ASP A 116 -0.23 40.33 3.18
CA ASP A 116 0.66 40.32 2.03
C ASP A 116 0.89 38.89 1.55
N ARG A 117 0.98 38.71 0.21
CA ARG A 117 1.12 37.36 -0.37
C ARG A 117 2.40 36.67 0.07
N ALA A 118 3.53 37.38 0.12
CA ALA A 118 4.79 36.79 0.56
C ALA A 118 4.76 36.36 2.02
N GLU A 119 4.12 37.14 2.90
CA GLU A 119 3.91 36.78 4.30
C GLU A 119 3.07 35.49 4.43
N TYR A 120 1.97 35.42 3.68
CA TYR A 120 1.10 34.25 3.68
C TYR A 120 1.84 32.98 3.18
N LEU A 121 2.61 33.08 2.09
CA LEU A 121 3.39 31.98 1.55
C LEU A 121 4.46 31.51 2.54
N LYS A 122 5.10 32.44 3.26
CA LYS A 122 6.02 32.10 4.35
C LYS A 122 5.34 31.32 5.45
N MET A 123 4.15 31.68 5.88
CA MET A 123 3.39 30.93 6.88
C MET A 123 3.07 29.50 6.40
N CYS A 124 2.68 29.34 5.14
CA CYS A 124 2.45 28.02 4.55
C CYS A 124 3.72 27.17 4.56
N ARG A 125 4.86 27.74 4.14
CA ARG A 125 6.18 27.09 4.15
C ARG A 125 6.61 26.65 5.54
N ASP A 126 6.55 27.56 6.52
CA ASP A 126 6.97 27.28 7.89
C ASP A 126 6.11 26.16 8.51
N TYR A 127 4.80 26.17 8.25
CA TYR A 127 3.91 25.10 8.68
C TYR A 127 4.27 23.77 8.02
N ALA A 128 4.46 23.73 6.70
CA ALA A 128 4.81 22.51 5.96
C ALA A 128 6.11 21.89 6.51
N LEU A 129 7.16 22.68 6.68
CA LEU A 129 8.43 22.22 7.22
C LEU A 129 8.31 21.66 8.64
N SER A 130 7.49 22.30 9.49
CA SER A 130 7.21 21.78 10.85
C SER A 130 6.56 20.39 10.81
N GLN A 131 5.71 20.14 9.81
CA GLN A 131 5.08 18.83 9.64
C GLN A 131 6.04 17.79 9.07
N VAL A 132 6.94 18.19 8.17
CA VAL A 132 8.04 17.33 7.68
C VAL A 132 8.90 16.85 8.87
N ASP A 133 9.33 17.76 9.74
CA ASP A 133 10.15 17.41 10.91
C ASP A 133 9.43 16.44 11.83
N LYS A 134 8.16 16.70 12.11
CA LYS A 134 7.34 15.82 12.95
C LYS A 134 7.18 14.43 12.37
N GLN A 135 6.79 14.32 11.11
CA GLN A 135 6.59 13.03 10.44
C GLN A 135 7.93 12.27 10.28
N ARG A 136 9.04 12.97 10.08
CA ARG A 136 10.38 12.38 10.05
C ARG A 136 10.68 11.62 11.36
N GLU A 137 10.43 12.24 12.51
CA GLU A 137 10.64 11.59 13.80
C GLU A 137 9.70 10.39 13.99
N ASP A 138 8.44 10.51 13.58
CA ASP A 138 7.49 9.40 13.63
C ASP A 138 7.96 8.22 12.76
N PHE A 139 8.48 8.45 11.55
CA PHE A 139 9.02 7.39 10.68
C PHE A 139 10.33 6.79 11.22
N LYS A 140 11.22 7.60 11.77
CA LYS A 140 12.44 7.12 12.45
C LYS A 140 12.08 6.19 13.62
N ARG A 141 11.02 6.53 14.38
CA ARG A 141 10.56 5.73 15.51
C ARG A 141 10.05 4.34 15.09
N LEU A 142 9.54 4.18 13.87
CA LEU A 142 9.20 2.86 13.29
C LEU A 142 10.42 1.99 12.96
N GLY A 143 11.62 2.50 13.10
CA GLY A 143 12.87 1.83 12.75
C GLY A 143 13.20 1.88 11.26
N VAL A 144 12.62 2.80 10.51
CA VAL A 144 12.89 2.98 9.07
C VAL A 144 14.26 3.60 8.88
N SER A 145 15.09 2.97 8.05
CA SER A 145 16.45 3.44 7.69
C SER A 145 16.44 4.13 6.33
N ALA A 146 16.76 5.41 6.32
CA ALA A 146 16.76 6.25 5.14
C ALA A 146 17.78 7.38 5.27
N ASP A 147 18.03 8.14 4.19
CA ASP A 147 18.79 9.39 4.24
C ASP A 147 17.93 10.52 4.83
N TRP A 148 17.74 10.47 6.14
CA TRP A 148 16.91 11.43 6.87
C TRP A 148 17.49 12.85 6.90
N ASP A 149 18.80 12.99 6.68
CA ASP A 149 19.48 14.27 6.67
C ASP A 149 19.32 15.02 5.34
N ASN A 150 19.12 14.27 4.25
CA ASN A 150 18.99 14.81 2.89
C ASN A 150 17.71 14.34 2.19
N PRO A 151 16.52 14.51 2.80
CA PRO A 151 15.27 14.17 2.15
C PRO A 151 15.02 15.06 0.93
N TYR A 152 14.08 14.67 0.07
CA TYR A 152 13.55 15.62 -0.89
C TYR A 152 12.24 16.22 -0.38
N VAL A 153 12.04 17.49 -0.64
CA VAL A 153 10.84 18.23 -0.25
C VAL A 153 10.43 19.10 -1.42
N THR A 154 9.19 18.98 -1.87
CA THR A 154 8.75 19.61 -3.13
C THR A 154 8.80 21.14 -3.12
N LEU A 155 8.90 21.77 -1.95
CA LEU A 155 9.04 23.24 -1.79
C LEU A 155 10.51 23.73 -1.82
N THR A 156 11.50 22.86 -2.03
CA THR A 156 12.89 23.32 -2.11
C THR A 156 13.17 23.97 -3.46
N PRO A 157 14.02 24.99 -3.50
CA PRO A 157 14.29 25.75 -4.72
C PRO A 157 14.79 24.90 -5.91
N ASP A 158 15.65 23.96 -5.66
CA ASP A 158 16.18 23.01 -6.65
C ASP A 158 15.09 22.08 -7.21
N TYR A 159 14.16 21.61 -6.34
CA TYR A 159 13.04 20.79 -6.76
C TYR A 159 12.04 21.60 -7.61
N GLU A 160 11.68 22.81 -7.17
CA GLU A 160 10.78 23.70 -7.91
C GLU A 160 11.38 24.05 -9.29
N ALA A 161 12.68 24.29 -9.38
CA ALA A 161 13.35 24.54 -10.67
C ALA A 161 13.30 23.30 -11.59
N ALA A 162 13.53 22.11 -11.05
CA ALA A 162 13.43 20.85 -11.80
C ALA A 162 11.98 20.62 -12.33
N GLN A 163 10.98 20.95 -11.54
CA GLN A 163 9.57 20.90 -11.94
C GLN A 163 9.27 21.87 -13.08
N ILE A 164 9.79 23.09 -13.02
CA ILE A 164 9.65 24.09 -14.10
C ILE A 164 10.27 23.55 -15.40
N ARG A 165 11.39 22.86 -15.34
CA ARG A 165 12.03 22.25 -16.52
C ARG A 165 11.21 21.11 -17.10
N VAL A 166 10.54 20.30 -16.26
CA VAL A 166 9.58 19.27 -16.72
C VAL A 166 8.41 19.91 -17.48
N PHE A 167 7.85 20.99 -16.95
CA PHE A 167 6.83 21.79 -17.64
C PHE A 167 7.35 22.34 -18.96
N GLY A 168 8.56 22.89 -18.97
CA GLY A 168 9.20 23.49 -20.16
C GLY A 168 9.36 22.50 -21.31
N GLU A 169 9.78 21.28 -21.04
CA GLU A 169 9.90 20.25 -22.07
C GLU A 169 8.52 19.85 -22.64
N MET A 170 7.49 19.78 -21.80
CA MET A 170 6.13 19.53 -22.24
C MET A 170 5.59 20.70 -23.10
N ALA A 171 5.90 21.93 -22.71
CA ALA A 171 5.51 23.11 -23.48
C ALA A 171 6.21 23.15 -24.85
N LYS A 172 7.51 22.84 -24.89
CA LYS A 172 8.32 22.76 -26.14
C LYS A 172 7.76 21.72 -27.10
N LYS A 173 7.26 20.58 -26.60
CA LYS A 173 6.60 19.54 -27.42
C LYS A 173 5.15 19.89 -27.81
N GLY A 174 4.64 21.03 -27.37
CA GLY A 174 3.28 21.46 -27.67
C GLY A 174 2.20 20.69 -26.94
N TYR A 175 2.53 20.10 -25.77
CA TYR A 175 1.57 19.39 -24.92
C TYR A 175 0.83 20.32 -23.97
N ILE A 176 1.33 21.52 -23.73
CA ILE A 176 0.69 22.52 -22.88
C ILE A 176 -0.12 23.49 -23.76
N TYR A 177 -1.39 23.65 -23.42
CA TYR A 177 -2.29 24.56 -24.14
C TYR A 177 -3.34 25.17 -23.22
N GLN A 178 -3.88 26.34 -23.62
CA GLN A 178 -5.00 27.00 -22.97
C GLN A 178 -6.31 26.61 -23.67
N GLY A 179 -7.34 26.29 -22.87
CA GLY A 179 -8.67 25.99 -23.40
C GLY A 179 -9.76 26.45 -22.42
N ALA A 180 -10.91 26.82 -22.97
CA ALA A 180 -12.11 27.16 -22.20
C ALA A 180 -13.08 25.95 -22.26
N LYS A 181 -12.75 24.86 -21.60
CA LYS A 181 -13.55 23.63 -21.53
C LYS A 181 -14.22 23.51 -20.17
N PRO A 182 -15.36 22.79 -20.05
CA PRO A 182 -15.89 22.39 -18.75
C PRO A 182 -14.88 21.56 -17.94
N VAL A 183 -14.63 21.99 -16.73
CA VAL A 183 -13.76 21.30 -15.77
C VAL A 183 -14.54 21.04 -14.48
N TYR A 184 -14.08 20.08 -13.68
CA TYR A 184 -14.56 19.95 -12.30
C TYR A 184 -14.24 21.24 -11.55
N TRP A 185 -15.23 21.94 -11.09
CA TRP A 185 -15.08 23.19 -10.39
C TRP A 185 -15.59 23.09 -8.96
N SER A 186 -14.70 23.30 -8.00
CA SER A 186 -15.06 23.40 -6.60
C SER A 186 -15.41 24.85 -6.24
N TRP A 187 -16.69 25.13 -6.13
CA TRP A 187 -17.17 26.44 -5.67
C TRP A 187 -16.77 26.73 -4.20
N SER A 188 -16.57 25.68 -3.41
CA SER A 188 -16.17 25.77 -1.99
C SER A 188 -14.69 26.08 -1.77
N SER A 189 -13.85 25.79 -2.76
CA SER A 189 -12.42 26.14 -2.79
C SER A 189 -12.08 27.18 -3.87
N GLU A 190 -13.07 27.63 -4.65
CA GLU A 190 -12.95 28.60 -5.74
C GLU A 190 -11.84 28.22 -6.76
N SER A 191 -11.76 26.93 -7.13
CA SER A 191 -10.68 26.42 -8.01
C SER A 191 -11.13 25.23 -8.85
N ALA A 192 -10.47 25.06 -10.01
CA ALA A 192 -10.55 23.85 -10.80
C ALA A 192 -9.94 22.65 -10.04
N LEU A 193 -10.45 21.46 -10.33
CA LEU A 193 -9.97 20.17 -9.78
C LEU A 193 -9.61 19.24 -10.93
N ALA A 194 -8.62 18.35 -10.70
CA ALA A 194 -8.35 17.23 -11.58
C ALA A 194 -9.18 16.00 -11.14
N GLU A 195 -9.25 14.98 -11.99
CA GLU A 195 -9.96 13.73 -11.68
C GLU A 195 -9.46 13.03 -10.39
N ALA A 196 -8.16 13.15 -10.12
CA ALA A 196 -7.56 12.61 -8.89
C ALA A 196 -8.03 13.31 -7.60
N GLU A 197 -8.67 14.47 -7.72
CA GLU A 197 -9.18 15.27 -6.59
C GLU A 197 -10.69 15.10 -6.39
N ILE A 198 -11.32 14.13 -7.08
CA ILE A 198 -12.77 13.87 -7.03
C ILE A 198 -13.04 12.56 -6.26
N GLU A 199 -14.02 12.61 -5.39
CA GLU A 199 -14.64 11.43 -4.76
C GLU A 199 -16.10 11.36 -5.17
N TYR A 200 -16.61 10.16 -5.38
CA TYR A 200 -18.03 9.96 -5.73
C TYR A 200 -18.82 9.57 -4.48
N HIS A 201 -19.93 10.28 -4.26
CA HIS A 201 -20.88 9.99 -3.19
C HIS A 201 -22.30 10.08 -3.74
N ASP A 202 -23.24 9.42 -3.07
CA ASP A 202 -24.64 9.54 -3.42
C ASP A 202 -25.14 10.94 -3.08
N LEU A 203 -25.78 11.59 -4.06
CA LEU A 203 -26.42 12.89 -3.94
C LEU A 203 -27.89 12.76 -4.33
N VAL A 204 -28.76 13.29 -3.50
CA VAL A 204 -30.18 13.46 -3.85
C VAL A 204 -30.37 14.76 -4.58
N SER A 205 -30.82 14.70 -5.83
CA SER A 205 -31.04 15.86 -6.70
C SER A 205 -32.47 15.91 -7.19
N THR A 206 -33.00 17.14 -7.36
CA THR A 206 -34.28 17.35 -8.02
C THR A 206 -34.08 17.21 -9.53
N SER A 207 -34.75 16.25 -10.15
CA SER A 207 -34.75 16.11 -11.60
C SER A 207 -36.05 16.64 -12.19
N LEU A 208 -35.94 17.23 -13.38
CA LEU A 208 -37.07 17.88 -14.08
C LEU A 208 -37.25 17.29 -15.48
N TYR A 209 -38.50 17.01 -15.83
CA TYR A 209 -38.96 16.65 -17.17
C TYR A 209 -39.73 17.83 -17.74
N TYR A 210 -39.26 18.41 -18.85
CA TYR A 210 -39.93 19.56 -19.43
C TYR A 210 -39.90 19.51 -20.94
N ALA A 211 -40.73 20.33 -21.59
CA ALA A 211 -40.98 20.26 -23.02
C ALA A 211 -40.57 21.59 -23.69
N ASN A 212 -39.74 21.51 -24.72
CA ASN A 212 -39.31 22.65 -25.55
C ASN A 212 -40.15 22.71 -26.82
N LYS A 213 -40.75 23.89 -27.10
CA LYS A 213 -41.60 24.06 -28.24
C LYS A 213 -40.79 24.19 -29.52
N VAL A 214 -41.23 23.47 -30.57
CA VAL A 214 -40.62 23.58 -31.89
C VAL A 214 -40.91 24.96 -32.50
N LYS A 215 -39.85 25.69 -32.89
CA LYS A 215 -39.88 26.96 -33.60
C LYS A 215 -39.79 26.76 -35.12
N ASP A 216 -38.83 25.95 -35.55
CA ASP A 216 -38.66 25.58 -36.95
C ASP A 216 -38.38 24.06 -37.05
N GLY A 217 -39.39 23.33 -37.45
CA GLY A 217 -39.34 21.87 -37.56
C GLY A 217 -38.71 21.35 -38.84
N LYS A 218 -38.15 22.18 -39.71
CA LYS A 218 -37.48 21.82 -40.98
C LYS A 218 -38.31 20.94 -41.91
N GLY A 219 -39.62 21.04 -41.82
CA GLY A 219 -40.55 20.21 -42.60
C GLY A 219 -40.72 18.77 -42.03
N VAL A 220 -40.12 18.46 -40.90
CA VAL A 220 -40.23 17.16 -40.18
C VAL A 220 -41.26 17.26 -39.07
N LEU A 221 -41.22 18.30 -38.25
CA LEU A 221 -42.16 18.52 -37.14
C LEU A 221 -42.93 19.83 -37.34
N ASP A 222 -44.18 19.84 -36.89
CA ASP A 222 -45.01 21.08 -36.89
C ASP A 222 -44.66 21.93 -35.64
N THR A 223 -45.00 23.23 -35.68
CA THR A 223 -44.75 24.20 -34.59
C THR A 223 -45.66 24.03 -33.37
N ASP A 224 -46.64 23.14 -33.40
CA ASP A 224 -47.46 22.69 -32.25
C ASP A 224 -46.86 21.49 -31.52
N THR A 225 -45.63 21.07 -31.89
CA THR A 225 -44.86 19.97 -31.33
C THR A 225 -43.93 20.46 -30.24
N TYR A 226 -43.73 19.63 -29.23
CA TYR A 226 -42.85 19.85 -28.10
C TYR A 226 -41.87 18.69 -27.97
N ILE A 227 -40.60 18.97 -27.83
CA ILE A 227 -39.54 17.97 -27.60
C ILE A 227 -39.29 17.87 -26.10
N VAL A 228 -39.48 16.67 -25.56
CA VAL A 228 -39.39 16.46 -24.10
C VAL A 228 -37.97 16.09 -23.70
N VAL A 229 -37.41 16.85 -22.76
CA VAL A 229 -36.07 16.67 -22.24
C VAL A 229 -36.10 16.44 -20.73
N TRP A 230 -34.98 15.93 -20.22
CA TRP A 230 -34.78 15.62 -18.80
C TRP A 230 -33.43 16.16 -18.33
N THR A 231 -33.42 16.69 -17.10
CA THR A 231 -32.19 17.17 -16.44
C THR A 231 -32.19 16.86 -14.96
N THR A 232 -31.01 16.55 -14.41
CA THR A 232 -30.75 16.39 -12.96
C THR A 232 -30.15 17.63 -12.34
N THR A 233 -29.87 18.67 -13.15
CA THR A 233 -29.21 19.91 -12.76
C THR A 233 -30.06 21.11 -13.22
N PRO A 234 -31.14 21.46 -12.51
CA PRO A 234 -32.08 22.50 -12.95
C PRO A 234 -31.45 23.84 -13.31
N PHE A 235 -30.39 24.25 -12.61
CA PHE A 235 -29.70 25.52 -12.85
C PHE A 235 -29.11 25.64 -14.27
N THR A 236 -28.74 24.51 -14.90
CA THR A 236 -28.13 24.50 -16.25
C THR A 236 -29.13 24.83 -17.37
N VAL A 237 -30.44 24.78 -17.08
CA VAL A 237 -31.46 25.22 -18.06
C VAL A 237 -31.24 26.68 -18.47
N THR A 238 -30.75 27.56 -17.57
CA THR A 238 -30.38 28.94 -17.90
C THR A 238 -29.28 29.07 -18.96
N ALA A 239 -28.51 28.00 -19.14
CA ALA A 239 -27.39 27.94 -20.11
C ALA A 239 -27.65 26.95 -21.24
N SER A 240 -28.86 26.41 -21.37
CA SER A 240 -29.23 25.50 -22.45
C SER A 240 -29.11 26.18 -23.82
N ARG A 241 -28.51 25.48 -24.78
CA ARG A 241 -28.31 25.95 -26.16
C ARG A 241 -28.68 24.90 -27.19
N GLY A 242 -29.03 23.68 -26.76
CA GLY A 242 -29.42 22.63 -27.66
C GLY A 242 -30.06 21.45 -26.99
N LEU A 243 -30.59 20.56 -27.79
CA LEU A 243 -31.18 19.28 -27.44
C LEU A 243 -30.44 18.18 -28.18
N THR A 244 -29.83 17.23 -27.49
CA THR A 244 -29.06 16.16 -28.15
C THR A 244 -29.89 14.90 -28.27
N VAL A 245 -29.93 14.30 -29.46
CA VAL A 245 -30.58 13.03 -29.80
C VAL A 245 -29.56 12.01 -30.31
N GLY A 246 -29.80 10.74 -30.08
CA GLY A 246 -28.97 9.64 -30.64
C GLY A 246 -29.38 9.37 -32.09
N ALA A 247 -28.45 9.39 -33.06
CA ALA A 247 -28.72 9.22 -34.50
C ALA A 247 -29.56 7.98 -34.81
N ASP A 248 -29.24 6.84 -34.20
CA ASP A 248 -29.85 5.53 -34.40
C ASP A 248 -31.04 5.21 -33.45
N ILE A 249 -31.34 6.11 -32.50
CA ILE A 249 -32.48 5.93 -31.59
C ILE A 249 -33.78 6.24 -32.31
N GLU A 250 -34.81 5.43 -32.04
CA GLU A 250 -36.15 5.71 -32.57
C GLU A 250 -36.91 6.63 -31.62
N TYR A 251 -37.44 7.72 -32.13
CA TYR A 251 -38.29 8.69 -31.46
C TYR A 251 -39.68 8.64 -32.01
N VAL A 252 -40.67 8.88 -31.17
CA VAL A 252 -42.08 8.89 -31.52
C VAL A 252 -42.71 10.25 -31.25
N LEU A 253 -43.49 10.75 -32.24
CA LEU A 253 -44.37 11.86 -32.07
C LEU A 253 -45.70 11.34 -31.55
N VAL A 254 -46.07 11.79 -30.36
CA VAL A 254 -47.27 11.31 -29.68
C VAL A 254 -48.26 12.44 -29.34
N LYS A 255 -49.51 12.09 -29.25
CA LYS A 255 -50.57 12.96 -28.77
C LYS A 255 -51.35 12.29 -27.69
N PRO A 256 -51.21 12.67 -26.41
CA PRO A 256 -52.02 12.13 -25.30
C PRO A 256 -53.48 12.60 -25.40
N ALA A 257 -54.42 11.81 -24.94
CA ALA A 257 -55.83 12.20 -24.91
C ALA A 257 -56.03 13.42 -23.98
N GLY A 258 -56.81 14.38 -24.49
CA GLY A 258 -57.10 15.61 -23.75
C GLY A 258 -56.02 16.71 -23.90
N GLU A 259 -54.89 16.40 -24.55
CA GLU A 259 -53.85 17.38 -24.83
C GLU A 259 -53.98 17.94 -26.26
N ASN A 260 -53.76 19.24 -26.40
CA ASN A 260 -53.72 19.87 -27.74
C ASN A 260 -52.28 19.86 -28.33
N ARG A 261 -51.28 19.65 -27.49
CA ARG A 261 -49.88 19.59 -27.80
C ARG A 261 -49.48 18.19 -28.27
N LYS A 262 -48.51 18.13 -29.15
CA LYS A 262 -47.84 16.90 -29.58
C LYS A 262 -46.45 16.85 -28.91
N PHE A 263 -45.98 15.65 -28.57
CA PHE A 263 -44.72 15.49 -27.88
C PHE A 263 -43.81 14.48 -28.59
N VAL A 264 -42.49 14.74 -28.55
CA VAL A 264 -41.45 13.83 -29.05
C VAL A 264 -40.67 13.25 -27.86
N VAL A 265 -40.60 11.93 -27.76
CA VAL A 265 -39.85 11.15 -26.79
C VAL A 265 -39.23 9.92 -27.46
N ALA A 266 -38.22 9.29 -26.86
CA ALA A 266 -37.73 8.00 -27.33
C ALA A 266 -38.83 6.92 -27.29
N SER A 267 -38.96 6.14 -28.36
CA SER A 267 -39.95 5.10 -28.52
C SER A 267 -39.94 4.08 -27.38
N GLU A 268 -38.73 3.67 -26.98
CA GLU A 268 -38.47 2.68 -25.92
C GLU A 268 -38.97 3.17 -24.54
N LEU A 269 -38.96 4.48 -24.29
CA LEU A 269 -39.33 5.08 -23.00
C LEU A 269 -40.80 5.51 -22.94
N LEU A 270 -41.57 5.43 -24.04
CA LEU A 270 -42.93 5.95 -24.14
C LEU A 270 -43.84 5.49 -23.02
N ASN A 271 -43.85 4.19 -22.70
CA ASN A 271 -44.74 3.63 -21.69
C ASN A 271 -44.43 4.15 -20.28
N SER A 272 -43.14 4.18 -19.90
CA SER A 272 -42.70 4.67 -18.58
C SER A 272 -42.94 6.16 -18.44
N LEU A 273 -42.72 6.93 -19.50
CA LEU A 273 -42.99 8.37 -19.52
C LEU A 273 -44.47 8.69 -19.49
N SER A 274 -45.29 7.92 -20.20
CA SER A 274 -46.77 8.08 -20.16
C SER A 274 -47.33 7.91 -18.75
N GLU A 275 -46.84 6.88 -18.02
CA GLU A 275 -47.21 6.67 -16.63
C GLU A 275 -46.76 7.84 -15.75
N LYS A 276 -45.53 8.29 -15.92
CA LYS A 276 -44.93 9.40 -15.16
C LYS A 276 -45.64 10.73 -15.38
N PHE A 277 -46.05 11.03 -16.60
CA PHE A 277 -46.72 12.29 -16.96
C PHE A 277 -48.24 12.20 -16.76
N GLY A 278 -48.78 11.02 -16.44
CA GLY A 278 -50.22 10.81 -16.30
C GLY A 278 -50.95 10.84 -17.66
N TRP A 279 -50.23 10.57 -18.75
CA TRP A 279 -50.81 10.51 -20.09
C TRP A 279 -51.65 9.25 -20.23
N THR A 280 -52.83 9.42 -20.77
CA THR A 280 -53.80 8.32 -21.08
C THR A 280 -54.09 8.28 -22.56
N ASP A 281 -54.38 7.10 -23.09
CA ASP A 281 -54.76 6.89 -24.49
C ASP A 281 -53.84 7.68 -25.46
N VAL A 282 -52.54 7.38 -25.38
CA VAL A 282 -51.50 8.06 -26.14
C VAL A 282 -51.53 7.56 -27.59
N GLU A 283 -51.82 8.45 -28.51
CA GLU A 283 -51.79 8.17 -29.97
C GLU A 283 -50.36 8.40 -30.48
N VAL A 284 -49.73 7.38 -31.08
CA VAL A 284 -48.48 7.50 -31.81
C VAL A 284 -48.77 7.95 -33.24
N LEU A 285 -48.39 9.20 -33.57
CA LEU A 285 -48.70 9.80 -34.87
C LEU A 285 -47.63 9.44 -35.92
N GLN A 286 -46.39 9.41 -35.54
CA GLN A 286 -45.24 9.12 -36.41
C GLN A 286 -44.03 8.70 -35.64
N SER A 287 -43.14 7.93 -36.28
CA SER A 287 -41.83 7.57 -35.78
C SER A 287 -40.73 8.23 -36.62
N TYR A 288 -39.63 8.55 -35.98
CA TYR A 288 -38.44 9.17 -36.57
C TYR A 288 -37.19 8.47 -36.06
N ARG A 289 -36.12 8.43 -36.86
CA ARG A 289 -34.77 8.21 -36.42
C ARG A 289 -34.22 9.52 -35.90
N GLY A 290 -33.31 9.48 -34.92
CA GLY A 290 -32.75 10.72 -34.41
C GLY A 290 -32.04 11.57 -35.44
N GLU A 291 -31.42 10.96 -36.46
CA GLU A 291 -30.80 11.69 -37.60
C GLU A 291 -31.82 12.57 -38.38
N GLU A 292 -33.10 12.16 -38.41
CA GLU A 292 -34.17 12.95 -39.07
C GLU A 292 -34.59 14.19 -38.28
N LEU A 293 -34.33 14.19 -36.95
CA LEU A 293 -34.62 15.34 -36.07
C LEU A 293 -33.48 16.34 -36.01
N ASN A 294 -32.35 16.06 -36.63
CA ASN A 294 -31.15 16.91 -36.61
C ASN A 294 -31.42 18.28 -37.24
N GLN A 295 -30.92 19.35 -36.62
CA GLN A 295 -31.04 20.73 -37.01
C GLN A 295 -32.47 21.34 -36.89
N ILE A 296 -33.41 20.66 -36.24
CA ILE A 296 -34.67 21.28 -35.80
C ILE A 296 -34.35 22.36 -34.77
N VAL A 297 -35.06 23.48 -34.80
CA VAL A 297 -34.91 24.58 -33.87
C VAL A 297 -36.08 24.62 -32.91
N THR A 298 -35.78 24.68 -31.62
CA THR A 298 -36.78 24.86 -30.54
C THR A 298 -36.61 26.20 -29.87
N GLU A 299 -37.66 26.67 -29.19
CA GLU A 299 -37.62 27.85 -28.34
C GLU A 299 -37.03 27.49 -27.00
N HIS A 300 -36.16 28.32 -26.42
CA HIS A 300 -35.79 28.20 -25.01
C HIS A 300 -37.03 28.42 -24.13
N PRO A 301 -37.19 27.67 -23.03
CA PRO A 301 -38.42 27.66 -22.23
C PRO A 301 -38.96 29.04 -21.79
N TRP A 302 -38.08 30.00 -21.53
CA TRP A 302 -38.47 31.35 -21.08
C TRP A 302 -37.64 32.49 -21.68
N ASP A 303 -36.52 32.21 -22.38
CA ASP A 303 -35.69 33.24 -22.99
C ASP A 303 -35.96 33.29 -24.48
N THR A 304 -36.75 34.28 -24.88
CA THR A 304 -37.17 34.43 -26.29
C THR A 304 -36.05 34.85 -27.26
N GLU A 305 -34.90 35.27 -26.75
CA GLU A 305 -33.74 35.67 -27.54
C GLU A 305 -32.83 34.45 -27.85
N VAL A 306 -33.06 33.31 -27.14
CA VAL A 306 -32.27 32.07 -27.30
C VAL A 306 -33.05 31.01 -28.05
N ASP A 307 -32.48 30.56 -29.17
CA ASP A 307 -32.95 29.39 -29.91
C ASP A 307 -32.10 28.15 -29.52
N GLU A 308 -32.72 26.99 -29.31
CA GLU A 308 -32.04 25.74 -29.03
C GLU A 308 -32.08 24.84 -30.28
N LEU A 309 -30.93 24.28 -30.64
CA LEU A 309 -30.75 23.44 -31.81
C LEU A 309 -30.79 21.96 -31.45
N VAL A 310 -31.58 21.16 -32.18
CA VAL A 310 -31.50 19.69 -32.06
C VAL A 310 -30.25 19.21 -32.78
N ILE A 311 -29.40 18.48 -32.10
CA ILE A 311 -28.09 17.99 -32.57
C ILE A 311 -27.93 16.50 -32.31
N LEU A 312 -26.97 15.86 -32.97
CA LEU A 312 -26.64 14.46 -32.77
C LEU A 312 -25.51 14.26 -31.74
N GLY A 313 -25.64 13.22 -30.91
CA GLY A 313 -24.59 12.84 -29.93
C GLY A 313 -24.64 11.37 -29.59
N ASP A 314 -23.46 10.74 -29.51
CA ASP A 314 -23.30 9.32 -29.24
C ASP A 314 -23.49 8.96 -27.74
N HIS A 315 -23.50 9.96 -26.86
CA HIS A 315 -23.69 9.78 -25.40
C HIS A 315 -25.17 9.64 -25.01
N VAL A 316 -26.09 9.78 -25.93
CA VAL A 316 -27.52 9.64 -25.64
C VAL A 316 -27.90 8.19 -25.50
N THR A 317 -28.56 7.85 -24.38
CA THR A 317 -29.04 6.49 -24.07
C THR A 317 -30.55 6.49 -23.77
N THR A 318 -31.14 5.31 -23.77
CA THR A 318 -32.54 5.08 -23.37
C THR A 318 -32.69 4.40 -22.03
N ASP A 319 -31.63 4.34 -21.22
CA ASP A 319 -31.66 3.73 -19.88
C ASP A 319 -32.45 4.56 -18.86
N SER A 320 -32.53 5.89 -19.09
CA SER A 320 -33.23 6.83 -18.21
C SER A 320 -33.62 8.12 -18.95
N GLY A 321 -34.38 8.97 -18.28
CA GLY A 321 -34.80 10.26 -18.83
C GLY A 321 -35.83 10.14 -19.93
N THR A 322 -35.63 10.83 -21.04
CA THR A 322 -36.57 10.90 -22.20
C THR A 322 -35.95 10.38 -23.51
N GLY A 323 -34.65 9.98 -23.44
CA GLY A 323 -33.87 9.68 -24.65
C GLY A 323 -33.46 10.94 -25.44
N ILE A 324 -33.69 12.13 -24.89
CA ILE A 324 -33.28 13.42 -25.43
C ILE A 324 -32.62 14.20 -24.30
N VAL A 325 -31.38 14.63 -24.53
CA VAL A 325 -30.56 15.31 -23.52
C VAL A 325 -30.63 16.81 -23.72
N HIS A 326 -31.01 17.55 -22.70
CA HIS A 326 -30.78 18.99 -22.60
C HIS A 326 -29.28 19.27 -22.62
N THR A 327 -28.83 20.18 -23.47
CA THR A 327 -27.41 20.42 -23.76
C THR A 327 -27.01 21.84 -23.39
N ALA A 328 -26.16 21.94 -22.35
CA ALA A 328 -25.56 23.18 -21.86
C ALA A 328 -24.02 23.10 -21.97
N PRO A 329 -23.43 23.56 -23.10
CA PRO A 329 -22.01 23.39 -23.41
C PRO A 329 -21.04 23.94 -22.34
N GLY A 330 -21.50 24.86 -21.50
CA GLY A 330 -20.72 25.41 -20.38
C GLY A 330 -20.65 24.52 -19.13
N PHE A 331 -21.44 23.44 -19.05
CA PHE A 331 -21.64 22.66 -17.80
C PHE A 331 -21.54 21.13 -17.95
N GLY A 332 -21.00 20.64 -19.05
CA GLY A 332 -20.78 19.22 -19.30
C GLY A 332 -19.76 18.98 -20.40
N GLU A 333 -18.92 17.96 -20.26
CA GLU A 333 -17.89 17.64 -21.26
C GLU A 333 -18.51 17.13 -22.56
N ASP A 334 -19.47 16.20 -22.46
CA ASP A 334 -20.20 15.70 -23.64
C ASP A 334 -21.00 16.84 -24.33
N ASP A 335 -21.70 17.67 -23.55
CA ASP A 335 -22.43 18.83 -24.03
C ASP A 335 -21.51 19.82 -24.74
N TYR A 336 -20.33 20.06 -24.18
CA TYR A 336 -19.31 20.93 -24.78
C TYR A 336 -18.84 20.37 -26.13
N ASN A 337 -18.46 19.09 -26.18
CA ASN A 337 -17.92 18.47 -27.38
C ASN A 337 -18.93 18.51 -28.56
N VAL A 338 -20.17 18.07 -28.29
CA VAL A 338 -21.22 18.09 -29.33
C VAL A 338 -21.68 19.52 -29.65
N GLY A 339 -21.69 20.40 -28.65
CA GLY A 339 -22.04 21.81 -28.81
C GLY A 339 -21.07 22.55 -29.71
N ILE A 340 -19.76 22.45 -29.44
CA ILE A 340 -18.71 23.08 -30.29
C ILE A 340 -18.75 22.54 -31.74
N ALA A 341 -18.91 21.21 -31.88
CA ALA A 341 -19.01 20.60 -33.22
C ALA A 341 -20.19 21.14 -34.02
N ASN A 342 -21.24 21.62 -33.38
CA ASN A 342 -22.43 22.19 -33.98
C ASN A 342 -22.52 23.72 -33.88
N GLY A 343 -21.46 24.39 -33.42
CA GLY A 343 -21.39 25.87 -33.34
C GLY A 343 -22.26 26.49 -32.24
N LEU A 344 -22.64 25.73 -31.22
CA LEU A 344 -23.39 26.26 -30.07
C LEU A 344 -22.54 27.16 -29.18
N GLU A 345 -23.18 28.16 -28.58
CA GLU A 345 -22.55 29.04 -27.60
C GLU A 345 -22.19 28.29 -26.32
N VAL A 346 -21.00 28.55 -25.75
CA VAL A 346 -20.59 28.06 -24.47
C VAL A 346 -21.00 29.07 -23.38
N ALA A 347 -22.27 29.01 -22.98
CA ALA A 347 -22.80 29.90 -21.95
C ALA A 347 -22.42 29.41 -20.53
N VAL A 348 -21.90 30.32 -19.71
CA VAL A 348 -21.59 30.09 -18.30
C VAL A 348 -22.39 31.06 -17.46
N THR A 349 -23.34 30.58 -16.68
CA THR A 349 -24.30 31.35 -15.90
C THR A 349 -24.04 31.31 -14.40
N VAL A 350 -22.99 30.62 -13.94
CA VAL A 350 -22.60 30.50 -12.53
C VAL A 350 -21.16 30.96 -12.36
N ASN A 351 -20.90 31.81 -11.35
CA ASN A 351 -19.56 32.29 -11.05
C ASN A 351 -18.72 31.29 -10.26
N GLU A 352 -17.49 31.67 -9.90
CA GLU A 352 -16.53 30.83 -9.17
C GLU A 352 -17.01 30.38 -7.78
N ARG A 353 -17.98 31.05 -7.16
CA ARG A 353 -18.55 30.73 -5.84
C ARG A 353 -19.85 29.96 -5.88
N GLY A 354 -20.29 29.55 -7.07
CA GLY A 354 -21.56 28.87 -7.23
C GLY A 354 -22.77 29.84 -7.25
N ILE A 355 -22.55 31.14 -7.47
CA ILE A 355 -23.61 32.15 -7.50
C ILE A 355 -24.01 32.40 -8.95
N MET A 356 -25.31 32.40 -9.23
CA MET A 356 -25.87 32.71 -10.54
C MET A 356 -25.53 34.17 -10.93
N MET A 357 -25.08 34.35 -12.18
CA MET A 357 -24.65 35.61 -12.71
C MET A 357 -25.80 36.34 -13.44
N GLU A 358 -25.59 37.62 -13.78
CA GLU A 358 -26.52 38.49 -14.49
C GLU A 358 -27.07 37.84 -15.81
N ASN A 359 -26.21 37.14 -16.55
CA ASN A 359 -26.58 36.44 -17.79
C ASN A 359 -27.48 35.18 -17.57
N ALA A 360 -27.73 34.78 -16.36
CA ALA A 360 -28.76 33.79 -16.05
C ALA A 360 -30.18 34.36 -16.03
N GLY A 361 -30.27 35.69 -15.98
CA GLY A 361 -31.52 36.45 -15.90
C GLY A 361 -31.78 37.01 -14.47
N PRO A 362 -32.60 38.08 -14.40
CA PRO A 362 -32.79 38.85 -13.16
C PRO A 362 -33.41 38.06 -12.01
N ASP A 363 -34.16 36.99 -12.26
CA ASP A 363 -34.79 36.18 -11.23
C ASP A 363 -33.79 35.20 -10.59
N PHE A 364 -32.70 34.92 -11.27
CA PHE A 364 -31.62 34.01 -10.85
C PHE A 364 -30.42 34.70 -10.25
N GLU A 365 -30.13 35.93 -10.70
CA GLU A 365 -28.94 36.68 -10.30
C GLU A 365 -28.77 36.74 -8.79
N GLY A 366 -27.57 36.42 -8.31
CA GLY A 366 -27.22 36.46 -6.89
C GLY A 366 -27.67 35.24 -6.08
N GLN A 367 -28.44 34.31 -6.68
CA GLN A 367 -28.87 33.09 -6.03
C GLN A 367 -27.75 32.02 -6.09
N PHE A 368 -27.69 31.17 -5.07
CA PHE A 368 -26.79 29.99 -5.11
C PHE A 368 -27.39 28.92 -6.01
N TYR A 369 -26.58 28.33 -6.91
CA TYR A 369 -27.02 27.42 -7.97
C TYR A 369 -27.92 26.27 -7.50
N ASP A 370 -27.66 25.71 -6.31
CA ASP A 370 -28.39 24.59 -5.72
C ASP A 370 -29.80 25.01 -5.20
N LYS A 371 -30.08 26.32 -5.12
CA LYS A 371 -31.34 26.88 -4.59
C LYS A 371 -32.31 27.32 -5.67
N VAL A 372 -31.92 27.24 -6.95
CA VAL A 372 -32.73 27.81 -8.03
C VAL A 372 -33.77 26.87 -8.64
N ALA A 373 -33.79 25.58 -8.27
CA ALA A 373 -34.78 24.64 -8.81
C ALA A 373 -36.23 25.12 -8.68
N PRO A 374 -36.70 25.71 -7.57
CA PRO A 374 -38.05 26.27 -7.49
C PRO A 374 -38.30 27.40 -8.50
N ILE A 375 -37.31 28.27 -8.75
CA ILE A 375 -37.42 29.38 -9.74
C ILE A 375 -37.48 28.78 -11.15
N VAL A 376 -36.68 27.78 -11.45
CA VAL A 376 -36.71 27.07 -12.74
C VAL A 376 -38.10 26.46 -12.98
N MET A 377 -38.65 25.77 -11.97
CA MET A 377 -39.99 25.18 -12.07
C MET A 377 -41.10 26.23 -12.32
N GLU A 378 -41.01 27.39 -11.67
CA GLU A 378 -41.92 28.51 -11.86
C GLU A 378 -41.83 29.05 -13.28
N LYS A 379 -40.61 29.20 -13.80
CA LYS A 379 -40.36 29.69 -15.18
C LYS A 379 -40.84 28.69 -16.23
N LEU A 380 -40.68 27.39 -15.97
CA LEU A 380 -41.18 26.37 -16.89
C LEU A 380 -42.74 26.36 -16.97
N GLY A 381 -43.41 26.62 -15.88
CA GLY A 381 -44.87 26.65 -15.80
C GLY A 381 -45.52 25.40 -16.43
N ASP A 382 -46.37 25.62 -17.49
CA ASP A 382 -47.04 24.50 -18.19
C ASP A 382 -46.11 23.64 -19.05
N LEU A 383 -44.85 24.02 -19.24
CA LEU A 383 -43.85 23.23 -19.93
C LEU A 383 -43.24 22.12 -18.99
N LEU A 384 -43.38 22.26 -17.68
CA LEU A 384 -42.93 21.27 -16.72
C LEU A 384 -43.92 20.09 -16.71
N LEU A 385 -43.49 18.91 -17.12
CA LEU A 385 -44.33 17.71 -17.21
C LEU A 385 -44.26 16.89 -15.95
N ALA A 386 -43.10 16.75 -15.34
CA ALA A 386 -42.91 16.02 -14.07
C ALA A 386 -41.61 16.50 -13.34
N LYS A 387 -41.59 16.22 -12.04
CA LYS A 387 -40.42 16.33 -11.18
C LYS A 387 -40.26 15.13 -10.29
N GLU A 388 -39.05 14.75 -9.98
CA GLU A 388 -38.76 13.68 -9.01
C GLU A 388 -37.44 13.95 -8.28
N GLU A 389 -37.32 13.39 -7.08
CA GLU A 389 -36.06 13.35 -6.34
C GLU A 389 -35.35 12.04 -6.71
N ILE A 390 -34.15 12.14 -7.20
CA ILE A 390 -33.32 10.98 -7.56
C ILE A 390 -32.05 10.95 -6.73
N SER A 391 -31.64 9.74 -6.33
CA SER A 391 -30.33 9.51 -5.73
C SER A 391 -29.40 8.96 -6.79
N HIS A 392 -28.29 9.62 -6.99
CA HIS A 392 -27.30 9.20 -7.98
C HIS A 392 -25.88 9.48 -7.50
N SER A 393 -24.91 8.74 -8.05
CA SER A 393 -23.49 8.95 -7.78
C SER A 393 -23.06 10.29 -8.38
N TYR A 394 -22.49 11.17 -7.56
CA TYR A 394 -22.13 12.54 -7.95
C TYR A 394 -20.69 12.87 -7.51
N PRO A 395 -19.92 13.65 -8.28
CA PRO A 395 -18.56 14.05 -7.91
C PRO A 395 -18.54 15.13 -6.82
N PHE A 396 -17.68 14.88 -5.83
CA PHE A 396 -17.41 15.78 -4.71
C PHE A 396 -15.94 16.17 -4.67
N ASP A 397 -15.67 17.36 -4.19
CA ASP A 397 -14.30 17.78 -3.87
C ASP A 397 -13.78 16.91 -2.70
N TRP A 398 -12.70 16.20 -2.92
CA TRP A 398 -12.10 15.27 -1.97
C TRP A 398 -11.68 15.91 -0.63
N ARG A 399 -11.44 17.23 -0.61
CA ARG A 399 -11.00 17.97 0.57
C ARG A 399 -12.13 18.68 1.31
N THR A 400 -12.97 19.40 0.57
CA THR A 400 -14.07 20.14 1.18
C THR A 400 -15.29 19.26 1.44
N LYS A 401 -15.36 18.08 0.79
CA LYS A 401 -16.52 17.16 0.88
C LYS A 401 -17.82 17.83 0.45
N LYS A 402 -17.73 18.76 -0.52
CA LYS A 402 -18.87 19.42 -1.13
C LYS A 402 -19.05 18.98 -2.57
N PRO A 403 -20.30 18.89 -3.08
CA PRO A 403 -20.54 18.60 -4.48
C PRO A 403 -19.87 19.66 -5.36
N ILE A 404 -19.30 19.25 -6.47
CA ILE A 404 -18.70 20.13 -7.46
C ILE A 404 -19.75 20.57 -8.49
N ILE A 405 -19.38 21.51 -9.34
CA ILE A 405 -20.09 21.80 -10.59
C ILE A 405 -19.15 21.61 -11.78
N TRP A 406 -19.68 21.25 -12.93
CA TRP A 406 -18.97 21.43 -14.18
C TRP A 406 -19.04 22.91 -14.57
N ARG A 407 -17.91 23.50 -15.00
CA ARG A 407 -17.86 24.89 -15.39
C ARG A 407 -16.82 25.13 -16.46
N ALA A 408 -17.22 25.67 -17.62
CA ALA A 408 -16.30 26.04 -18.66
C ALA A 408 -15.61 27.37 -18.28
N VAL A 409 -14.32 27.30 -18.08
CA VAL A 409 -13.47 28.46 -17.76
C VAL A 409 -12.13 28.32 -18.48
N PRO A 410 -11.45 29.42 -18.81
CA PRO A 410 -10.11 29.36 -19.33
C PRO A 410 -9.19 28.67 -18.34
N GLN A 411 -8.55 27.58 -18.76
CA GLN A 411 -7.61 26.78 -17.93
C GLN A 411 -6.41 26.36 -18.78
N TRP A 412 -5.32 26.01 -18.12
CA TRP A 412 -4.17 25.39 -18.74
C TRP A 412 -4.24 23.89 -18.64
N PHE A 413 -3.98 23.20 -19.74
CA PHE A 413 -4.06 21.74 -19.86
C PHE A 413 -2.72 21.16 -20.31
N ALA A 414 -2.43 19.96 -19.79
CA ALA A 414 -1.47 19.04 -20.38
C ALA A 414 -2.23 18.04 -21.27
N SER A 415 -1.91 18.00 -22.54
CA SER A 415 -2.58 17.15 -23.53
C SER A 415 -2.11 15.71 -23.43
N VAL A 416 -2.83 14.88 -22.67
CA VAL A 416 -2.59 13.43 -22.61
C VAL A 416 -2.96 12.76 -23.93
N SER A 417 -3.97 13.26 -24.62
CA SER A 417 -4.47 12.70 -25.87
C SER A 417 -3.42 12.63 -26.98
N LYS A 418 -2.44 13.54 -27.00
CA LYS A 418 -1.40 13.60 -28.04
C LYS A 418 -0.36 12.48 -27.96
N PHE A 419 -0.14 11.89 -26.76
CA PHE A 419 0.85 10.84 -26.54
C PHE A 419 0.31 9.67 -25.67
N ARG A 420 -1.00 9.51 -25.66
CA ARG A 420 -1.68 8.43 -24.90
C ARG A 420 -1.17 7.04 -25.26
N GLN A 421 -1.00 6.77 -26.56
CA GLN A 421 -0.55 5.46 -27.01
C GLN A 421 0.87 5.15 -26.49
N GLU A 422 1.75 6.13 -26.46
CA GLU A 422 3.10 5.98 -25.91
C GLU A 422 3.05 5.63 -24.42
N ILE A 423 2.15 6.25 -23.64
CA ILE A 423 1.94 5.90 -22.23
C ILE A 423 1.44 4.45 -22.10
N LEU A 424 0.45 4.05 -22.89
CA LEU A 424 -0.09 2.68 -22.85
C LEU A 424 0.97 1.65 -23.23
N ASP A 425 1.81 1.93 -24.22
CA ASP A 425 2.92 1.06 -24.62
C ASP A 425 3.98 0.93 -23.51
N GLU A 426 4.23 2.00 -22.76
CA GLU A 426 5.14 1.95 -21.59
C GLU A 426 4.56 1.16 -20.42
N ILE A 427 3.24 1.23 -20.17
CA ILE A 427 2.58 0.40 -19.15
C ILE A 427 2.81 -1.09 -19.42
N GLU A 428 2.79 -1.52 -20.69
CA GLU A 428 3.02 -2.92 -21.08
C GLU A 428 4.44 -3.42 -20.69
N LYS A 429 5.42 -2.53 -20.60
CA LYS A 429 6.81 -2.86 -20.22
C LYS A 429 7.05 -2.92 -18.72
N VAL A 430 6.16 -2.34 -17.91
CA VAL A 430 6.27 -2.32 -16.45
C VAL A 430 5.89 -3.68 -15.86
N LYS A 431 6.69 -4.20 -14.92
CA LYS A 431 6.35 -5.39 -14.14
C LYS A 431 5.40 -4.99 -13.00
N PHE A 432 4.16 -5.43 -13.08
CA PHE A 432 3.18 -5.29 -11.99
C PHE A 432 3.22 -6.51 -11.07
N HIS A 433 3.23 -6.29 -9.77
CA HIS A 433 3.10 -7.35 -8.76
C HIS A 433 1.63 -7.73 -8.48
N SER A 434 0.67 -7.09 -9.16
CA SER A 434 -0.73 -7.45 -9.19
C SER A 434 -1.31 -7.22 -10.59
N GLU A 435 -1.91 -8.24 -11.20
CA GLU A 435 -2.52 -8.14 -12.54
C GLU A 435 -3.65 -7.11 -12.60
N TRP A 436 -4.47 -7.04 -11.57
CA TRP A 436 -5.55 -6.05 -11.50
C TRP A 436 -5.02 -4.60 -11.51
N GLY A 437 -3.85 -4.36 -10.95
CA GLY A 437 -3.20 -3.05 -10.94
C GLY A 437 -2.82 -2.59 -12.35
N LYS A 438 -2.28 -3.49 -13.16
CA LYS A 438 -1.97 -3.23 -14.57
C LYS A 438 -3.23 -2.83 -15.35
N VAL A 439 -4.28 -3.66 -15.24
CA VAL A 439 -5.56 -3.40 -15.92
C VAL A 439 -6.14 -2.05 -15.49
N ARG A 440 -6.08 -1.76 -14.20
CA ARG A 440 -6.59 -0.49 -13.64
C ARG A 440 -5.84 0.72 -14.20
N LEU A 441 -4.51 0.72 -14.18
CA LEU A 441 -3.72 1.84 -14.70
C LEU A 441 -3.92 2.02 -16.21
N TYR A 442 -3.93 0.92 -16.95
CA TYR A 442 -4.16 0.92 -18.40
C TYR A 442 -5.50 1.57 -18.75
N ASN A 443 -6.59 1.12 -18.12
CA ASN A 443 -7.92 1.66 -18.36
C ASN A 443 -8.01 3.14 -17.97
N MET A 444 -7.43 3.52 -16.83
CA MET A 444 -7.40 4.92 -16.39
C MET A 444 -6.68 5.84 -17.38
N ILE A 445 -5.63 5.40 -18.03
CA ILE A 445 -4.93 6.19 -19.08
C ILE A 445 -5.70 6.17 -20.40
N ARG A 446 -6.25 5.00 -20.79
CA ARG A 446 -7.03 4.88 -22.03
C ARG A 446 -8.22 5.83 -22.06
N ASP A 447 -8.94 5.92 -20.95
CA ASP A 447 -10.19 6.64 -20.83
C ASP A 447 -10.02 8.08 -20.29
N ARG A 448 -8.77 8.48 -19.94
CA ARG A 448 -8.47 9.78 -19.37
C ARG A 448 -8.61 10.91 -20.38
N GLY A 449 -9.26 11.99 -19.99
CA GLY A 449 -9.20 13.28 -20.67
C GLY A 449 -7.85 14.00 -20.52
N ASP A 450 -7.71 15.15 -21.16
CA ASP A 450 -6.54 16.01 -20.95
C ASP A 450 -6.51 16.53 -19.50
N TRP A 451 -5.31 16.67 -18.95
CA TRP A 451 -5.09 17.02 -17.55
C TRP A 451 -5.14 18.53 -17.34
N VAL A 452 -6.13 19.05 -16.60
CA VAL A 452 -6.16 20.44 -16.15
C VAL A 452 -5.09 20.67 -15.08
N ILE A 453 -4.06 21.45 -15.41
CA ILE A 453 -2.88 21.66 -14.55
C ILE A 453 -2.92 22.99 -13.78
N SER A 454 -3.79 23.93 -14.14
CA SER A 454 -3.90 25.23 -13.49
C SER A 454 -4.84 25.19 -12.27
N ARG A 455 -4.44 25.90 -11.20
CA ARG A 455 -5.22 26.07 -9.96
C ARG A 455 -5.24 27.52 -9.52
N GLN A 456 -6.42 27.99 -9.09
CA GLN A 456 -6.67 29.37 -8.66
C GLN A 456 -6.43 29.54 -7.15
N ARG A 457 -5.26 29.04 -6.67
CA ARG A 457 -4.87 29.03 -5.25
C ARG A 457 -3.59 29.82 -5.02
N ALA A 458 -3.17 29.97 -3.76
CA ALA A 458 -1.97 30.74 -3.42
C ALA A 458 -0.74 29.86 -3.19
N TRP A 459 -0.88 28.74 -2.49
CA TRP A 459 0.22 27.91 -2.04
C TRP A 459 0.52 26.79 -3.03
N GLY A 460 1.51 27.01 -3.89
CA GLY A 460 1.98 26.09 -4.91
C GLY A 460 2.97 26.74 -5.87
N VAL A 461 3.50 25.95 -6.79
CA VAL A 461 4.44 26.40 -7.80
C VAL A 461 3.67 27.12 -8.93
N PRO A 462 4.00 28.39 -9.25
CA PRO A 462 3.31 29.12 -10.30
C PRO A 462 3.58 28.53 -11.70
N LEU A 463 2.62 28.66 -12.60
CA LEU A 463 2.81 28.37 -14.02
C LEU A 463 3.76 29.40 -14.63
N PRO A 464 4.89 29.02 -15.26
CA PRO A 464 5.91 29.94 -15.76
C PRO A 464 5.53 30.54 -17.11
N ILE A 465 4.35 31.19 -17.18
CA ILE A 465 3.75 31.71 -18.42
C ILE A 465 3.65 33.20 -18.32
N PHE A 466 4.11 33.90 -19.36
CA PHE A 466 3.94 35.33 -19.54
C PHE A 466 2.93 35.62 -20.65
N TYR A 467 2.40 36.81 -20.65
CA TYR A 467 1.51 37.29 -21.72
C TYR A 467 2.03 38.57 -22.33
N ALA A 468 2.02 38.62 -23.64
CA ALA A 468 2.24 39.83 -24.38
C ALA A 468 1.06 40.82 -24.23
N GLU A 469 1.20 42.06 -24.71
CA GLU A 469 0.13 43.06 -24.67
C GLU A 469 -1.11 42.61 -25.44
N ASP A 470 -0.95 41.90 -26.54
CA ASP A 470 -2.02 41.28 -27.34
C ASP A 470 -2.61 39.99 -26.72
N LYS A 471 -2.23 39.64 -25.48
CA LYS A 471 -2.64 38.46 -24.74
C LYS A 471 -2.06 37.13 -25.27
N THR A 472 -1.14 37.17 -26.22
CA THR A 472 -0.43 35.96 -26.65
C THR A 472 0.36 35.36 -25.48
N PRO A 473 0.16 34.08 -25.15
CA PRO A 473 0.94 33.43 -24.11
C PRO A 473 2.39 33.17 -24.54
N ILE A 474 3.34 33.40 -23.63
CA ILE A 474 4.76 33.24 -23.84
C ILE A 474 5.28 32.18 -22.88
N MET A 475 5.75 31.05 -23.41
CA MET A 475 6.35 29.92 -22.67
C MET A 475 7.42 29.26 -23.56
N THR A 476 8.43 30.05 -23.91
CA THR A 476 9.55 29.57 -24.74
C THR A 476 10.60 28.87 -23.91
N GLU A 477 11.46 28.06 -24.53
CA GLU A 477 12.58 27.40 -23.85
C GLU A 477 13.46 28.42 -23.08
N GLU A 478 13.71 29.59 -23.70
CA GLU A 478 14.50 30.68 -23.09
C GLU A 478 13.82 31.25 -21.84
N THR A 479 12.52 31.58 -21.91
CA THR A 479 11.82 32.21 -20.80
C THR A 479 11.63 31.24 -19.64
N ILE A 480 11.34 29.96 -19.92
CA ILE A 480 11.12 28.92 -18.90
C ILE A 480 12.44 28.58 -18.21
N GLU A 481 13.55 28.39 -18.96
CA GLU A 481 14.84 28.11 -18.34
C GLU A 481 15.33 29.28 -17.48
N HIS A 482 15.04 30.52 -17.90
CA HIS A 482 15.36 31.71 -17.10
C HIS A 482 14.57 31.70 -15.78
N VAL A 483 13.27 31.39 -15.80
CA VAL A 483 12.46 31.25 -14.58
C VAL A 483 12.95 30.10 -13.72
N ALA A 484 13.33 28.96 -14.31
CA ALA A 484 13.90 27.83 -13.57
C ALA A 484 15.15 28.22 -12.79
N LYS A 485 16.07 28.98 -13.41
CA LYS A 485 17.26 29.49 -12.73
C LYS A 485 16.94 30.48 -11.61
N LEU A 486 15.95 31.36 -11.81
CA LEU A 486 15.48 32.25 -10.74
C LEU A 486 14.89 31.46 -9.56
N PHE A 487 14.14 30.40 -9.83
CA PHE A 487 13.59 29.53 -8.77
C PHE A 487 14.69 28.75 -8.06
N GLU A 488 15.70 28.27 -8.77
CA GLU A 488 16.84 27.57 -8.18
C GLU A 488 17.63 28.46 -7.22
N GLU A 489 17.72 29.76 -7.52
CA GLU A 489 18.43 30.74 -6.69
C GLU A 489 17.57 31.30 -5.54
N HIS A 490 16.29 31.56 -5.78
CA HIS A 490 15.42 32.33 -4.87
C HIS A 490 14.18 31.56 -4.36
N GLY A 491 13.87 30.40 -4.94
CA GLY A 491 12.59 29.72 -4.75
C GLY A 491 11.45 30.36 -5.53
N SER A 492 10.32 29.68 -5.62
CA SER A 492 9.16 30.13 -6.40
C SER A 492 8.48 31.41 -5.90
N VAL A 493 8.77 31.84 -4.66
CA VAL A 493 8.27 33.10 -4.08
C VAL A 493 8.65 34.31 -4.91
N ILE A 494 9.80 34.25 -5.61
CA ILE A 494 10.29 35.33 -6.49
C ILE A 494 9.28 35.70 -7.58
N TRP A 495 8.47 34.73 -8.02
CA TRP A 495 7.41 34.97 -9.01
C TRP A 495 6.39 36.00 -8.54
N TRP A 496 6.14 36.04 -7.24
CA TRP A 496 5.17 36.95 -6.64
C TRP A 496 5.75 38.29 -6.19
N GLU A 497 7.05 38.33 -5.94
CA GLU A 497 7.77 39.51 -5.46
C GLU A 497 8.20 40.46 -6.58
N ARG A 498 8.36 39.96 -7.83
CA ARG A 498 8.82 40.72 -8.97
C ARG A 498 7.75 40.90 -10.05
N ASP A 499 7.82 41.99 -10.81
CA ASP A 499 6.97 42.17 -11.98
C ASP A 499 7.40 41.28 -13.15
N ALA A 500 6.52 41.06 -14.11
CA ALA A 500 6.76 40.18 -15.26
C ALA A 500 8.05 40.55 -16.02
N LYS A 501 8.31 41.86 -16.19
CA LYS A 501 9.50 42.35 -16.86
C LYS A 501 10.80 41.96 -16.17
N ASP A 502 10.83 41.91 -14.86
CA ASP A 502 12.00 41.56 -14.06
C ASP A 502 12.22 40.02 -13.94
N LEU A 503 11.23 39.22 -14.36
CA LEU A 503 11.26 37.77 -14.42
C LEU A 503 11.60 37.25 -15.82
N LEU A 504 11.56 38.08 -16.82
CA LEU A 504 11.98 37.79 -18.19
C LEU A 504 13.50 38.00 -18.35
N PRO A 505 14.15 37.30 -19.32
CA PRO A 505 15.53 37.59 -19.68
C PRO A 505 15.79 39.05 -19.99
N GLU A 506 16.95 39.59 -19.64
CA GLU A 506 17.31 40.98 -19.93
C GLU A 506 17.24 41.26 -21.44
N GLY A 507 16.50 42.32 -21.80
CA GLY A 507 16.32 42.69 -23.20
C GLY A 507 15.33 41.82 -23.99
N PHE A 508 14.55 41.00 -23.33
CA PHE A 508 13.54 40.14 -23.97
C PHE A 508 12.51 40.98 -24.73
N THR A 509 12.20 40.62 -25.98
CA THR A 509 11.21 41.24 -26.82
C THR A 509 10.27 40.21 -27.41
N HIS A 510 9.04 40.61 -27.69
CA HIS A 510 8.04 39.76 -28.35
C HIS A 510 7.18 40.60 -29.33
N PRO A 511 6.86 40.08 -30.52
CA PRO A 511 6.05 40.82 -31.51
C PRO A 511 4.70 41.30 -30.99
N GLY A 512 4.07 40.52 -30.09
CA GLY A 512 2.80 40.88 -29.45
C GLY A 512 2.91 41.95 -28.36
N SER A 513 4.10 42.42 -28.04
CA SER A 513 4.38 43.51 -27.07
C SER A 513 5.22 44.60 -27.67
N PRO A 514 4.64 45.44 -28.56
CA PRO A 514 5.37 46.50 -29.24
C PRO A 514 5.87 47.60 -28.32
N ASN A 515 5.26 47.77 -27.14
CA ASN A 515 5.71 48.71 -26.11
C ASN A 515 6.60 48.08 -25.04
N GLY A 516 6.88 46.79 -25.15
CA GLY A 516 7.69 46.04 -24.17
C GLY A 516 6.99 45.80 -22.82
N GLU A 517 5.68 45.84 -22.79
CA GLU A 517 4.87 45.55 -21.62
C GLU A 517 4.49 44.06 -21.59
N PHE A 518 4.59 43.42 -20.43
CA PHE A 518 4.29 42.02 -20.21
C PHE A 518 3.49 41.82 -18.93
N THR A 519 2.64 40.83 -18.92
CA THR A 519 1.98 40.34 -17.72
C THR A 519 2.36 38.89 -17.48
N LYS A 520 2.09 38.34 -16.31
CA LYS A 520 2.42 36.95 -15.93
C LYS A 520 1.19 36.22 -15.45
N GLU A 521 1.25 34.89 -15.54
CA GLU A 521 0.19 34.00 -15.03
C GLU A 521 0.10 34.12 -13.50
N THR A 522 -1.12 34.01 -12.99
CA THR A 522 -1.44 34.06 -11.57
C THR A 522 -1.89 32.70 -11.00
N ASP A 523 -2.15 31.74 -11.86
CA ASP A 523 -2.46 30.39 -11.48
C ASP A 523 -1.21 29.60 -11.08
N ILE A 524 -1.37 28.65 -10.17
CA ILE A 524 -0.33 27.71 -9.74
C ILE A 524 -0.58 26.34 -10.39
N MET A 525 0.46 25.49 -10.39
CA MET A 525 0.34 24.12 -10.86
C MET A 525 -0.48 23.26 -9.92
N ASP A 526 -1.13 22.25 -10.47
CA ASP A 526 -1.69 21.13 -9.71
C ASP A 526 -0.62 20.46 -8.87
N VAL A 527 -0.91 20.18 -7.59
CA VAL A 527 0.01 19.50 -6.68
C VAL A 527 0.46 18.12 -7.19
N TRP A 528 -0.37 17.45 -8.00
CA TRP A 528 0.01 16.20 -8.65
C TRP A 528 1.08 16.40 -9.75
N PHE A 529 1.25 17.60 -10.25
CA PHE A 529 2.38 17.95 -11.11
C PHE A 529 3.67 18.06 -10.30
N ASP A 530 3.60 18.58 -9.08
CA ASP A 530 4.72 18.67 -8.16
C ASP A 530 5.28 17.27 -7.85
N SER A 531 4.48 16.40 -7.24
CA SER A 531 4.89 15.02 -6.94
C SER A 531 5.14 14.19 -8.21
N GLY A 532 4.38 14.44 -9.29
CA GLY A 532 4.58 13.80 -10.59
C GLY A 532 5.92 14.13 -11.26
N SER A 533 6.59 15.20 -10.85
CA SER A 533 7.91 15.60 -11.35
C SER A 533 9.08 15.00 -10.52
N SER A 534 8.80 14.19 -9.49
CA SER A 534 9.83 13.67 -8.58
C SER A 534 10.87 12.77 -9.24
N TRP A 535 10.51 12.08 -10.32
CA TRP A 535 11.48 11.31 -11.12
C TRP A 535 12.62 12.21 -11.65
N ASN A 536 12.31 13.46 -12.05
CA ASN A 536 13.31 14.43 -12.50
C ASN A 536 13.96 15.17 -11.31
N GLY A 537 13.13 15.70 -10.41
CA GLY A 537 13.62 16.46 -9.25
C GLY A 537 14.48 15.67 -8.29
N VAL A 538 14.35 14.34 -8.29
CA VAL A 538 15.07 13.45 -7.36
C VAL A 538 15.87 12.39 -8.10
N VAL A 539 15.21 11.48 -8.83
CA VAL A 539 15.85 10.24 -9.33
C VAL A 539 16.91 10.56 -10.40
N VAL A 540 16.64 11.50 -11.29
CA VAL A 540 17.61 11.93 -12.32
C VAL A 540 18.70 12.79 -11.72
N ASN A 541 18.36 13.66 -10.76
CA ASN A 541 19.29 14.67 -10.25
C ASN A 541 20.22 14.17 -9.13
N ARG A 542 19.98 13.00 -8.56
CA ARG A 542 20.83 12.42 -7.52
C ARG A 542 21.70 11.29 -8.09
N PRO A 543 23.03 11.41 -7.99
CA PRO A 543 23.95 10.45 -8.61
C PRO A 543 23.89 9.05 -7.99
N GLU A 544 23.42 8.93 -6.76
CA GLU A 544 23.24 7.66 -6.07
C GLU A 544 22.01 6.86 -6.54
N LEU A 545 21.07 7.50 -7.26
CA LEU A 545 19.83 6.88 -7.76
C LEU A 545 19.96 6.53 -9.24
N THR A 546 19.13 5.61 -9.70
CA THR A 546 19.05 5.18 -11.12
C THR A 546 17.67 5.45 -11.70
N TYR A 547 17.63 6.06 -12.88
CA TYR A 547 16.39 6.32 -13.62
C TYR A 547 16.31 5.42 -14.88
N PRO A 548 15.16 4.79 -15.16
CA PRO A 548 13.96 4.71 -14.31
C PRO A 548 14.23 3.98 -12.98
N ALA A 549 13.46 4.32 -11.92
CA ALA A 549 13.55 3.64 -10.64
C ALA A 549 13.21 2.14 -10.78
N ASP A 550 13.83 1.29 -9.97
CA ASP A 550 13.56 -0.16 -10.01
C ASP A 550 12.19 -0.51 -9.45
N LEU A 551 11.70 0.26 -8.46
CA LEU A 551 10.42 -0.01 -7.82
C LEU A 551 9.73 1.28 -7.35
N TYR A 552 8.42 1.40 -7.66
CA TYR A 552 7.46 2.25 -6.95
C TYR A 552 6.56 1.37 -6.07
N LEU A 553 6.38 1.75 -4.80
CA LEU A 553 5.51 1.07 -3.86
C LEU A 553 4.65 2.10 -3.13
N GLU A 554 3.33 2.10 -3.38
CA GLU A 554 2.36 2.97 -2.69
C GLU A 554 1.00 2.29 -2.54
N GLY A 555 0.05 3.00 -1.92
CA GLY A 555 -1.33 2.56 -1.82
C GLY A 555 -2.04 2.45 -3.19
N SER A 556 -3.08 1.64 -3.25
CA SER A 556 -3.85 1.40 -4.47
C SER A 556 -4.63 2.63 -4.97
N ASP A 557 -4.82 3.64 -4.12
CA ASP A 557 -5.36 4.95 -4.50
C ASP A 557 -4.42 5.73 -5.43
N GLN A 558 -3.12 5.42 -5.42
CA GLN A 558 -2.12 6.10 -6.23
C GLN A 558 -2.18 5.77 -7.73
N TYR A 559 -2.99 4.82 -8.15
CA TYR A 559 -3.31 4.63 -9.58
C TYR A 559 -3.99 5.88 -10.19
N ARG A 560 -4.73 6.65 -9.39
CA ARG A 560 -5.25 7.98 -9.77
C ARG A 560 -4.33 9.13 -9.41
N GLY A 561 -3.39 8.93 -8.52
CA GLY A 561 -2.47 9.94 -8.02
C GLY A 561 -1.08 9.83 -8.63
N TRP A 562 -0.10 9.55 -7.79
CA TRP A 562 1.32 9.60 -8.12
C TRP A 562 1.79 8.60 -9.18
N PHE A 563 1.25 7.36 -9.21
CA PHE A 563 1.57 6.40 -10.27
C PHE A 563 1.21 6.94 -11.65
N ASN A 564 0.11 7.65 -11.73
CA ASN A 564 -0.43 8.22 -12.97
C ASN A 564 0.29 9.52 -13.35
N SER A 565 0.41 10.48 -12.43
CA SER A 565 1.01 11.80 -12.72
C SER A 565 2.50 11.67 -13.06
N SER A 566 3.26 10.84 -12.34
CA SER A 566 4.67 10.60 -12.65
C SER A 566 4.88 9.85 -13.97
N LEU A 567 3.97 8.94 -14.32
CA LEU A 567 3.98 8.24 -15.60
C LEU A 567 3.76 9.21 -16.76
N ILE A 568 2.74 10.08 -16.68
CA ILE A 568 2.42 11.07 -17.72
C ILE A 568 3.59 12.02 -17.93
N THR A 569 4.12 12.62 -16.87
CA THR A 569 5.22 13.60 -16.98
C THR A 569 6.51 12.96 -17.49
N SER A 570 6.84 11.74 -17.04
CA SER A 570 8.04 11.01 -17.49
C SER A 570 7.96 10.61 -18.97
N VAL A 571 6.83 10.05 -19.40
CA VAL A 571 6.64 9.70 -20.82
C VAL A 571 6.60 10.94 -21.70
N ALA A 572 5.93 12.00 -21.25
CA ALA A 572 5.90 13.27 -21.98
C ALA A 572 7.32 13.85 -22.22
N ASN A 573 8.19 13.76 -21.21
CA ASN A 573 9.56 14.29 -21.28
C ASN A 573 10.52 13.33 -22.00
N ASN A 574 10.54 12.06 -21.63
CA ASN A 574 11.60 11.12 -21.98
C ASN A 574 11.12 9.89 -22.78
N GLY A 575 9.83 9.73 -22.98
CA GLY A 575 9.26 8.57 -23.68
C GLY A 575 9.36 7.25 -22.93
N VAL A 576 9.62 7.28 -21.61
CA VAL A 576 9.74 6.06 -20.77
C VAL A 576 8.98 6.22 -19.45
N ALA A 577 8.47 5.11 -18.93
CA ALA A 577 7.89 5.07 -17.58
C ALA A 577 8.96 5.37 -16.53
N PRO A 578 8.65 6.09 -15.42
CA PRO A 578 9.63 6.44 -14.39
C PRO A 578 9.99 5.27 -13.46
N TYR A 579 9.33 4.14 -13.60
CA TYR A 579 9.52 2.93 -12.80
C TYR A 579 9.53 1.67 -13.68
N LYS A 580 10.36 0.69 -13.31
CA LYS A 580 10.43 -0.63 -13.95
C LYS A 580 9.42 -1.61 -13.37
N GLN A 581 9.13 -1.47 -12.07
CA GLN A 581 8.21 -2.32 -11.34
C GLN A 581 7.26 -1.48 -10.49
N LEU A 582 6.03 -1.97 -10.33
CA LEU A 582 5.00 -1.33 -9.53
C LEU A 582 4.37 -2.35 -8.56
N LEU A 583 4.44 -2.04 -7.27
CA LEU A 583 3.82 -2.79 -6.19
C LEU A 583 2.80 -1.88 -5.50
N SER A 584 1.54 -2.27 -5.48
CA SER A 584 0.49 -1.52 -4.80
C SER A 584 0.02 -2.23 -3.54
N GLN A 585 -0.30 -1.45 -2.51
CA GLN A 585 -0.85 -1.90 -1.24
C GLN A 585 -2.32 -1.54 -1.13
N GLY A 586 -3.10 -2.41 -0.46
CA GLY A 586 -4.46 -2.11 -0.05
C GLY A 586 -4.51 -1.15 1.14
N PHE A 587 -5.71 -0.88 1.61
CA PHE A 587 -5.95 -0.03 2.78
C PHE A 587 -5.84 -0.81 4.09
N ALA A 588 -5.40 -0.12 5.14
CA ALA A 588 -5.52 -0.63 6.50
C ALA A 588 -6.91 -0.29 7.05
N LEU A 589 -7.68 -1.33 7.34
CA LEU A 589 -9.04 -1.27 7.88
C LEU A 589 -9.04 -1.62 9.37
N ASP A 590 -10.08 -1.25 10.08
CA ASP A 590 -10.24 -1.65 11.48
C ASP A 590 -10.49 -3.18 11.64
N GLY A 591 -10.62 -3.65 12.87
CA GLY A 591 -10.85 -5.06 13.16
C GLY A 591 -12.15 -5.64 12.57
N LYS A 592 -13.12 -4.79 12.22
CA LYS A 592 -14.38 -5.17 11.58
C LYS A 592 -14.31 -5.12 10.05
N GLY A 593 -13.26 -4.54 9.50
CA GLY A 593 -13.08 -4.34 8.06
C GLY A 593 -13.67 -3.02 7.56
N GLU A 594 -13.86 -2.04 8.45
CA GLU A 594 -14.35 -0.71 8.12
C GLU A 594 -13.19 0.28 7.96
N LYS A 595 -13.36 1.29 7.10
CA LYS A 595 -12.37 2.35 6.92
C LYS A 595 -12.21 3.13 8.23
N MET A 596 -10.98 3.29 8.67
CA MET A 596 -10.67 4.05 9.87
C MET A 596 -10.88 5.54 9.64
N SER A 597 -11.58 6.21 10.57
CA SER A 597 -11.77 7.66 10.58
C SER A 597 -11.87 8.20 12.00
N LYS A 598 -11.44 9.46 12.18
CA LYS A 598 -11.55 10.14 13.48
C LYS A 598 -13.01 10.30 13.92
N SER A 599 -13.93 10.46 12.98
CA SER A 599 -15.37 10.61 13.26
C SER A 599 -16.00 9.32 13.78
N LEU A 600 -15.50 8.14 13.34
CA LEU A 600 -15.96 6.83 13.82
C LEU A 600 -15.26 6.40 15.13
N GLY A 601 -14.16 7.09 15.51
CA GLY A 601 -13.38 6.74 16.71
C GLY A 601 -12.68 5.38 16.64
N ASN A 602 -12.50 4.81 15.45
CA ASN A 602 -11.90 3.50 15.20
C ASN A 602 -10.46 3.55 14.70
N THR A 603 -9.80 4.73 14.82
CA THR A 603 -8.42 4.92 14.37
C THR A 603 -7.43 4.35 15.39
N ILE A 604 -6.35 3.76 14.87
CA ILE A 604 -5.18 3.33 15.64
C ILE A 604 -4.01 4.22 15.20
N ALA A 605 -3.39 4.91 16.15
CA ALA A 605 -2.19 5.67 15.88
C ALA A 605 -0.95 4.76 16.01
N PRO A 606 0.04 4.85 15.09
CA PRO A 606 1.31 4.12 15.24
C PRO A 606 1.97 4.36 16.60
N SER A 607 1.93 5.59 17.12
CA SER A 607 2.48 5.95 18.43
C SER A 607 1.84 5.20 19.62
N ASP A 608 0.57 4.81 19.52
CA ASP A 608 -0.10 4.02 20.55
C ASP A 608 0.37 2.57 20.54
N VAL A 609 0.59 2.02 19.34
CA VAL A 609 1.18 0.69 19.15
C VAL A 609 2.62 0.66 19.67
N GLU A 610 3.42 1.68 19.35
CA GLU A 610 4.81 1.81 19.81
C GLU A 610 4.92 1.86 21.33
N LYS A 611 4.03 2.59 22.00
CA LYS A 611 4.00 2.68 23.48
C LYS A 611 3.62 1.38 24.15
N GLN A 612 2.68 0.64 23.58
CA GLN A 612 2.13 -0.57 24.18
C GLN A 612 2.94 -1.82 23.81
N PHE A 613 3.30 -1.98 22.55
CA PHE A 613 3.92 -3.19 22.01
C PHE A 613 5.36 -2.99 21.51
N GLY A 614 5.69 -1.77 21.08
CA GLY A 614 6.89 -1.45 20.31
C GLY A 614 6.64 -1.45 18.80
N ALA A 615 7.53 -0.78 18.05
CA ALA A 615 7.48 -0.68 16.60
C ALA A 615 7.64 -2.05 15.91
N GLU A 616 8.42 -2.96 16.49
CA GLU A 616 8.67 -4.28 15.90
C GLU A 616 7.42 -5.16 15.82
N ILE A 617 6.45 -4.97 16.71
CA ILE A 617 5.18 -5.70 16.60
C ILE A 617 4.37 -5.18 15.41
N LEU A 618 4.40 -3.88 15.14
CA LEU A 618 3.79 -3.31 13.93
C LEU A 618 4.52 -3.78 12.66
N ARG A 619 5.85 -3.86 12.68
CA ARG A 619 6.68 -4.40 11.58
C ARG A 619 6.35 -5.88 11.31
N LEU A 620 6.22 -6.68 12.35
CA LEU A 620 5.85 -8.09 12.22
C LEU A 620 4.41 -8.25 11.72
N TRP A 621 3.48 -7.37 12.16
CA TRP A 621 2.12 -7.35 11.64
C TRP A 621 2.10 -7.12 10.13
N VAL A 622 2.87 -6.17 9.60
CA VAL A 622 2.97 -5.90 8.15
C VAL A 622 3.34 -7.16 7.38
N THR A 623 4.21 -8.00 7.93
CA THR A 623 4.60 -9.27 7.27
C THR A 623 3.58 -10.40 7.48
N SER A 624 2.72 -10.31 8.48
CA SER A 624 1.72 -11.33 8.81
C SER A 624 0.45 -11.28 7.96
N VAL A 625 0.32 -10.26 7.12
CA VAL A 625 -0.85 -10.00 6.28
C VAL A 625 -0.45 -9.88 4.80
N ASP A 626 -1.40 -10.10 3.89
CA ASP A 626 -1.20 -9.85 2.47
C ASP A 626 -1.45 -8.37 2.18
N THR A 627 -0.40 -7.57 2.18
CA THR A 627 -0.47 -6.12 1.98
C THR A 627 -0.90 -5.69 0.57
N THR A 628 -0.94 -6.60 -0.41
CA THR A 628 -1.45 -6.29 -1.76
C THR A 628 -2.99 -6.13 -1.80
N ASN A 629 -3.66 -6.54 -0.74
CA ASN A 629 -5.09 -6.40 -0.51
C ASN A 629 -5.36 -5.51 0.70
N ASP A 630 -6.63 -5.15 0.92
CA ASP A 630 -7.04 -4.47 2.14
C ASP A 630 -6.81 -5.37 3.35
N VAL A 631 -6.21 -4.83 4.41
CA VAL A 631 -5.79 -5.58 5.59
C VAL A 631 -6.45 -5.04 6.86
N ARG A 632 -6.69 -5.92 7.82
CA ARG A 632 -7.27 -5.54 9.11
C ARG A 632 -6.21 -5.35 10.17
N ILE A 633 -6.44 -4.37 11.04
CA ILE A 633 -5.63 -4.12 12.22
C ILE A 633 -6.52 -3.78 13.41
N SER A 634 -6.19 -4.33 14.57
CA SER A 634 -6.79 -4.00 15.87
C SER A 634 -5.79 -4.30 16.98
N MET A 635 -6.02 -3.81 18.18
CA MET A 635 -5.17 -4.12 19.33
C MET A 635 -5.17 -5.62 19.65
N ASP A 636 -6.28 -6.33 19.41
CA ASP A 636 -6.38 -7.78 19.57
C ASP A 636 -5.53 -8.53 18.53
N ILE A 637 -5.57 -8.10 17.26
CA ILE A 637 -4.70 -8.66 16.20
C ILE A 637 -3.23 -8.44 16.56
N LEU A 638 -2.86 -7.23 17.00
CA LEU A 638 -1.49 -6.92 17.42
C LEU A 638 -1.05 -7.75 18.65
N SER A 639 -1.96 -8.02 19.56
CA SER A 639 -1.70 -8.93 20.69
C SER A 639 -1.36 -10.35 20.21
N GLN A 640 -2.08 -10.88 19.21
CA GLN A 640 -1.79 -12.20 18.61
C GLN A 640 -0.43 -12.19 17.89
N VAL A 641 -0.10 -11.13 17.18
CA VAL A 641 1.22 -10.96 16.54
C VAL A 641 2.33 -10.90 17.60
N SER A 642 2.09 -10.23 18.73
CA SER A 642 3.00 -10.18 19.88
C SER A 642 3.27 -11.57 20.48
N GLU A 643 2.27 -12.47 20.47
CA GLU A 643 2.47 -13.86 20.89
C GLU A 643 3.41 -14.62 19.92
N SER A 644 3.24 -14.42 18.60
CA SER A 644 4.16 -14.99 17.60
C SER A 644 5.59 -14.46 17.79
N TYR A 645 5.74 -13.16 18.00
CA TYR A 645 7.03 -12.55 18.32
C TYR A 645 7.66 -13.18 19.56
N ARG A 646 6.88 -13.37 20.63
CA ARG A 646 7.37 -13.98 21.89
C ARG A 646 7.88 -15.40 21.67
N LYS A 647 7.21 -16.20 20.84
CA LYS A 647 7.66 -17.56 20.49
C LYS A 647 8.98 -17.53 19.73
N ILE A 648 9.09 -16.66 18.72
CA ILE A 648 10.34 -16.45 17.98
C ILE A 648 11.47 -16.11 18.95
N ARG A 649 11.27 -15.09 19.79
CA ARG A 649 12.28 -14.64 20.76
C ARG A 649 12.69 -15.73 21.77
N ASN A 650 11.71 -16.46 22.31
CA ASN A 650 11.99 -17.54 23.28
C ASN A 650 12.81 -18.67 22.64
N THR A 651 12.52 -19.02 21.39
CA THR A 651 13.28 -20.05 20.67
C THR A 651 14.72 -19.60 20.42
N LEU A 652 14.91 -18.38 19.97
CA LEU A 652 16.26 -17.82 19.77
C LEU A 652 17.02 -17.70 21.10
N ARG A 653 16.36 -17.31 22.19
CA ARG A 653 16.94 -17.31 23.52
C ARG A 653 17.41 -18.72 23.96
N PHE A 654 16.64 -19.74 23.65
CA PHE A 654 17.05 -21.15 23.92
C PHE A 654 18.33 -21.51 23.15
N LEU A 655 18.41 -21.13 21.88
CA LEU A 655 19.62 -21.37 21.06
C LEU A 655 20.83 -20.63 21.62
N ILE A 656 20.69 -19.35 21.96
CA ILE A 656 21.77 -18.53 22.57
C ILE A 656 22.26 -19.20 23.86
N ALA A 657 21.33 -19.62 24.72
CA ALA A 657 21.69 -20.24 26.01
C ALA A 657 22.44 -21.57 25.84
N ASN A 658 22.04 -22.38 24.86
CA ASN A 658 22.60 -23.72 24.67
C ASN A 658 23.79 -23.78 23.72
N THR A 659 24.23 -22.62 23.21
CA THR A 659 25.50 -22.44 22.45
C THR A 659 26.52 -21.59 23.21
N SER A 660 26.24 -21.26 24.48
CA SER A 660 27.10 -20.37 25.28
C SER A 660 28.49 -20.94 25.60
N ASP A 661 28.67 -22.23 25.52
CA ASP A 661 29.93 -22.97 25.70
C ASP A 661 30.44 -23.59 24.37
N PHE A 662 29.96 -23.13 23.25
CA PHE A 662 30.31 -23.61 21.92
C PHE A 662 31.17 -22.60 21.16
N ASN A 663 32.33 -23.04 20.69
CA ASN A 663 33.20 -22.25 19.83
C ASN A 663 33.11 -22.79 18.39
N PRO A 664 32.53 -22.04 17.42
CA PRO A 664 32.32 -22.53 16.06
C PRO A 664 33.63 -22.84 15.32
N THR A 665 34.77 -22.30 15.77
CA THR A 665 36.08 -22.54 15.13
C THR A 665 36.72 -23.85 15.56
N THR A 666 36.41 -24.33 16.77
CA THR A 666 37.06 -25.55 17.33
C THR A 666 36.10 -26.71 17.52
N ASP A 667 34.82 -26.43 17.76
CA ASP A 667 33.83 -27.42 18.19
C ASP A 667 32.84 -27.82 17.10
N ALA A 668 32.82 -27.08 15.96
CA ALA A 668 31.93 -27.34 14.83
C ALA A 668 32.23 -28.70 14.19
N VAL A 669 31.17 -29.46 13.91
CA VAL A 669 31.24 -30.76 13.26
C VAL A 669 30.83 -30.62 11.80
N ALA A 670 31.60 -31.23 10.89
CA ALA A 670 31.30 -31.23 9.46
C ALA A 670 29.96 -31.91 9.17
N PHE A 671 29.27 -31.48 8.12
CA PHE A 671 27.92 -32.01 7.78
C PHE A 671 27.91 -33.54 7.64
N GLU A 672 28.93 -34.11 7.04
CA GLU A 672 29.05 -35.55 6.79
C GLU A 672 29.19 -36.35 8.09
N ASP A 673 29.71 -35.71 9.15
CA ASP A 673 29.93 -36.30 10.45
C ASP A 673 28.79 -36.02 11.44
N LEU A 674 27.76 -35.24 11.03
CA LEU A 674 26.56 -35.03 11.81
C LEU A 674 25.71 -36.30 11.91
N ARG A 675 24.95 -36.45 12.97
CA ARG A 675 23.91 -37.49 13.04
C ARG A 675 22.84 -37.27 11.97
N SER A 676 22.24 -38.34 11.50
CA SER A 676 21.20 -38.26 10.44
C SER A 676 20.08 -37.24 10.74
N VAL A 677 19.65 -37.14 12.01
CA VAL A 677 18.63 -36.17 12.44
C VAL A 677 19.14 -34.71 12.34
N ASP A 678 20.42 -34.50 12.68
CA ASP A 678 21.05 -33.20 12.61
C ASP A 678 21.28 -32.75 11.15
N GLN A 679 21.66 -33.70 10.27
CA GLN A 679 21.71 -33.47 8.82
C GLN A 679 20.33 -33.11 8.25
N TYR A 680 19.29 -33.85 8.65
CA TYR A 680 17.91 -33.54 8.23
C TYR A 680 17.50 -32.12 8.64
N MET A 681 17.72 -31.72 9.89
CA MET A 681 17.39 -30.39 10.35
C MET A 681 18.18 -29.28 9.61
N THR A 682 19.45 -29.53 9.31
CA THR A 682 20.29 -28.62 8.51
C THR A 682 19.72 -28.43 7.10
N ILE A 683 19.30 -29.53 6.45
CA ILE A 683 18.70 -29.46 5.09
C ILE A 683 17.37 -28.71 5.14
N ARG A 684 16.50 -29.04 6.09
CA ARG A 684 15.20 -28.35 6.28
C ARG A 684 15.38 -26.85 6.49
N PHE A 685 16.36 -26.48 7.32
CA PHE A 685 16.69 -25.07 7.54
C PHE A 685 17.21 -24.39 6.27
N ASN A 686 18.05 -25.04 5.46
CA ASN A 686 18.50 -24.48 4.19
C ASN A 686 17.36 -24.32 3.18
N GLN A 687 16.36 -25.21 3.19
CA GLN A 687 15.12 -25.02 2.41
C GLN A 687 14.34 -23.76 2.89
N LEU A 688 14.30 -23.52 4.21
CA LEU A 688 13.73 -22.28 4.76
C LEU A 688 14.52 -21.04 4.28
N VAL A 689 15.85 -21.09 4.35
CA VAL A 689 16.72 -19.99 3.88
C VAL A 689 16.39 -19.65 2.42
N LYS A 690 16.31 -20.67 1.55
CA LYS A 690 15.95 -20.48 0.14
C LYS A 690 14.58 -19.84 -0.01
N THR A 691 13.57 -20.38 0.68
CA THR A 691 12.20 -19.85 0.64
C THR A 691 12.12 -18.38 1.06
N ILE A 692 12.79 -18.01 2.14
CA ILE A 692 12.78 -16.63 2.65
C ILE A 692 13.53 -15.70 1.70
N ARG A 693 14.68 -16.12 1.15
CA ARG A 693 15.42 -15.29 0.17
C ARG A 693 14.62 -15.04 -1.09
N ASP A 694 13.99 -16.09 -1.65
CA ASP A 694 13.13 -15.97 -2.83
C ASP A 694 11.94 -15.03 -2.55
N ALA A 695 11.35 -15.14 -1.36
CA ALA A 695 10.24 -14.27 -0.93
C ALA A 695 10.67 -12.81 -0.73
N TYR A 696 11.85 -12.53 -0.19
CA TYR A 696 12.41 -11.17 -0.15
C TYR A 696 12.65 -10.61 -1.56
N ALA A 697 13.19 -11.43 -2.46
CA ALA A 697 13.45 -11.03 -3.84
C ALA A 697 12.17 -10.62 -4.58
N ASN A 698 11.05 -11.28 -4.28
CA ASN A 698 9.74 -11.08 -4.90
C ASN A 698 8.76 -10.22 -4.06
N PHE A 699 9.18 -9.70 -2.91
CA PHE A 699 8.36 -8.86 -2.01
C PHE A 699 7.15 -9.59 -1.39
N GLU A 700 7.28 -10.91 -1.18
CA GLU A 700 6.23 -11.80 -0.64
C GLU A 700 6.32 -11.92 0.89
N PHE A 701 6.02 -10.87 1.62
CA PHE A 701 6.23 -10.80 3.08
C PHE A 701 5.43 -11.85 3.85
N LEU A 702 4.19 -12.12 3.46
CA LEU A 702 3.35 -13.14 4.12
C LEU A 702 3.97 -14.54 3.98
N THR A 703 4.62 -14.85 2.87
CA THR A 703 5.36 -16.10 2.66
C THR A 703 6.50 -16.22 3.66
N ILE A 704 7.25 -15.14 3.89
CA ILE A 704 8.33 -15.10 4.90
C ILE A 704 7.78 -15.40 6.29
N TYR A 705 6.73 -14.68 6.70
CA TYR A 705 6.13 -14.86 8.02
C TYR A 705 5.63 -16.30 8.24
N LYS A 706 4.87 -16.84 7.29
CA LYS A 706 4.33 -18.20 7.39
C LYS A 706 5.42 -19.25 7.45
N ALA A 707 6.42 -19.18 6.57
CA ALA A 707 7.53 -20.13 6.55
C ALA A 707 8.33 -20.09 7.85
N LEU A 708 8.66 -18.88 8.33
CA LEU A 708 9.42 -18.69 9.57
C LEU A 708 8.67 -19.19 10.81
N VAL A 709 7.41 -18.78 10.96
CA VAL A 709 6.59 -19.18 12.12
C VAL A 709 6.32 -20.68 12.14
N ASN A 710 6.07 -21.28 10.97
CA ASN A 710 5.90 -22.73 10.87
C ASN A 710 7.18 -23.47 11.25
N PHE A 711 8.33 -23.08 10.70
CA PHE A 711 9.61 -23.71 11.01
C PHE A 711 9.93 -23.62 12.51
N ILE A 712 9.81 -22.44 13.10
CA ILE A 712 10.08 -22.21 14.52
C ILE A 712 9.16 -23.04 15.42
N ASN A 713 7.86 -23.05 15.14
CA ASN A 713 6.88 -23.69 16.00
C ASN A 713 6.84 -25.22 15.82
N VAL A 714 6.86 -25.69 14.58
CA VAL A 714 6.61 -27.13 14.27
C VAL A 714 7.92 -27.90 14.17
N GLU A 715 8.82 -27.45 13.30
CA GLU A 715 10.04 -28.23 13.00
C GLU A 715 11.10 -28.04 14.09
N LEU A 716 11.30 -26.80 14.53
CA LEU A 716 12.32 -26.51 15.54
C LEU A 716 11.80 -26.77 16.95
N SER A 717 10.81 -26.03 17.46
CA SER A 717 10.37 -26.12 18.86
C SER A 717 9.66 -27.42 19.21
N ALA A 718 8.70 -27.87 18.38
CA ALA A 718 7.90 -29.07 18.71
C ALA A 718 8.58 -30.39 18.33
N PHE A 719 9.69 -30.38 17.63
CA PHE A 719 10.45 -31.56 17.27
C PHE A 719 11.90 -31.45 17.76
N TYR A 720 12.74 -30.70 17.03
CA TYR A 720 14.19 -30.75 17.21
C TYR A 720 14.66 -30.27 18.57
N LEU A 721 14.13 -29.16 19.10
CA LEU A 721 14.49 -28.66 20.41
C LEU A 721 13.83 -29.43 21.55
N ASP A 722 12.76 -30.16 21.30
CA ASP A 722 12.07 -30.88 22.35
C ASP A 722 12.88 -32.08 22.81
N PHE A 723 13.35 -32.92 21.88
CA PHE A 723 14.23 -34.03 22.23
C PHE A 723 15.67 -33.57 22.52
N ALA A 724 16.08 -32.41 22.02
CA ALA A 724 17.43 -31.89 22.22
C ALA A 724 17.83 -31.75 23.67
N LYS A 725 16.86 -31.51 24.56
CA LYS A 725 17.10 -31.38 26.02
C LYS A 725 17.76 -32.61 26.60
N ASP A 726 17.46 -33.79 26.07
CA ASP A 726 18.08 -35.05 26.50
C ASP A 726 19.55 -35.16 26.11
N VAL A 727 19.97 -34.43 25.09
CA VAL A 727 21.37 -34.39 24.64
C VAL A 727 22.09 -33.21 25.32
N VAL A 728 21.61 -31.97 25.08
CA VAL A 728 22.36 -30.77 25.46
C VAL A 728 22.47 -30.57 26.97
N TYR A 729 21.51 -31.11 27.75
CA TYR A 729 21.52 -31.01 29.21
C TYR A 729 22.18 -32.20 29.89
N ILE A 730 22.01 -33.38 29.32
CA ILE A 730 22.35 -34.66 29.96
C ILE A 730 23.77 -35.13 29.62
N GLU A 731 24.18 -35.04 28.38
CA GLU A 731 25.48 -35.52 27.92
C GLU A 731 26.63 -34.69 28.51
N SER A 732 27.87 -35.21 28.50
CA SER A 732 29.03 -34.44 28.92
C SER A 732 29.24 -33.22 28.03
N ALA A 733 29.81 -32.16 28.59
CA ALA A 733 29.98 -30.90 27.86
C ALA A 733 30.74 -31.04 26.54
N GLU A 734 31.73 -31.94 26.48
CA GLU A 734 32.60 -32.18 25.34
C GLU A 734 32.14 -33.35 24.48
N SER A 735 30.94 -33.94 24.73
CA SER A 735 30.50 -35.09 23.92
C SER A 735 30.26 -34.74 22.46
N LEU A 736 30.63 -35.65 21.56
CA LEU A 736 30.43 -35.45 20.13
C LEU A 736 28.96 -35.21 19.78
N GLU A 737 28.06 -35.97 20.39
CA GLU A 737 26.63 -35.88 20.16
C GLU A 737 26.09 -34.48 20.52
N ARG A 738 26.56 -33.91 21.62
CA ARG A 738 26.22 -32.55 22.02
C ARG A 738 26.81 -31.52 21.06
N ARG A 739 28.06 -31.64 20.64
CA ARG A 739 28.73 -30.76 19.68
C ARG A 739 28.08 -30.80 18.30
N GLN A 740 27.64 -31.97 17.82
CA GLN A 740 26.88 -32.11 16.59
C GLN A 740 25.60 -31.27 16.64
N MET A 741 24.85 -31.35 17.72
CA MET A 741 23.62 -30.58 17.89
C MET A 741 23.87 -29.08 18.08
N GLN A 742 24.89 -28.69 18.82
CA GLN A 742 25.28 -27.30 19.00
C GLN A 742 25.76 -26.66 17.67
N THR A 743 26.39 -27.43 16.81
CA THR A 743 26.74 -26.99 15.45
C THR A 743 25.50 -26.54 14.68
N VAL A 744 24.45 -27.33 14.68
CA VAL A 744 23.17 -27.00 14.02
C VAL A 744 22.48 -25.82 14.73
N PHE A 745 22.51 -25.76 16.05
CA PHE A 745 21.94 -24.63 16.80
C PHE A 745 22.60 -23.31 16.45
N TYR A 746 23.93 -23.30 16.38
CA TYR A 746 24.69 -22.09 16.09
C TYR A 746 24.47 -21.63 14.64
N ASP A 747 24.47 -22.55 13.67
CA ASP A 747 24.19 -22.24 12.27
C ASP A 747 22.78 -21.65 12.10
N ILE A 748 21.76 -22.29 12.70
CA ILE A 748 20.40 -21.75 12.69
C ILE A 748 20.34 -20.38 13.36
N LEU A 749 20.94 -20.20 14.52
CA LEU A 749 20.91 -18.95 15.29
C LEU A 749 21.48 -17.78 14.50
N VAL A 750 22.66 -17.94 13.92
CA VAL A 750 23.32 -16.91 13.13
C VAL A 750 22.51 -16.58 11.87
N LYS A 751 22.16 -17.59 11.08
CA LYS A 751 21.46 -17.40 9.79
C LYS A 751 20.05 -16.86 9.98
N ILE A 752 19.30 -17.34 10.99
CA ILE A 752 17.92 -16.85 11.25
C ILE A 752 17.94 -15.41 11.75
N THR A 753 18.95 -15.00 12.51
CA THR A 753 19.12 -13.62 12.95
C THR A 753 19.33 -12.69 11.77
N LYS A 754 20.16 -13.09 10.79
CA LYS A 754 20.34 -12.36 9.53
C LYS A 754 19.04 -12.26 8.73
N LEU A 755 18.31 -13.38 8.59
CA LEU A 755 17.03 -13.43 7.88
C LEU A 755 15.94 -12.57 8.51
N LEU A 756 15.95 -12.43 9.84
CA LEU A 756 15.01 -11.59 10.58
C LEU A 756 15.32 -10.09 10.50
N THR A 757 16.56 -9.71 10.22
CA THR A 757 17.03 -8.32 10.29
C THR A 757 16.18 -7.34 9.49
N PRO A 758 15.74 -7.63 8.25
CA PRO A 758 14.88 -6.69 7.53
C PRO A 758 13.52 -6.43 8.21
N ILE A 759 13.00 -7.41 8.94
CA ILE A 759 11.68 -7.34 9.59
C ILE A 759 11.79 -6.83 11.02
N LEU A 760 12.68 -7.42 11.81
CA LEU A 760 12.88 -7.17 13.26
C LEU A 760 14.31 -6.69 13.54
N PRO A 761 14.70 -5.52 13.01
CA PRO A 761 16.09 -5.06 13.09
C PRO A 761 16.60 -4.85 14.52
N HIS A 762 15.76 -4.38 15.45
CA HIS A 762 16.17 -4.14 16.85
C HIS A 762 16.40 -5.45 17.61
N THR A 763 15.49 -6.42 17.44
CA THR A 763 15.65 -7.75 18.03
C THR A 763 16.84 -8.49 17.45
N ALA A 764 17.05 -8.38 16.12
CA ALA A 764 18.20 -8.97 15.46
C ALA A 764 19.54 -8.39 15.97
N GLU A 765 19.64 -7.07 16.15
CA GLU A 765 20.83 -6.44 16.75
C GLU A 765 21.02 -6.87 18.21
N GLU A 766 19.95 -6.94 18.99
CA GLU A 766 20.04 -7.43 20.38
C GLU A 766 20.59 -8.86 20.41
N ILE A 767 20.10 -9.76 19.54
CA ILE A 767 20.62 -11.13 19.45
C ILE A 767 22.09 -11.14 19.03
N TRP A 768 22.40 -10.35 17.98
CA TRP A 768 23.76 -10.26 17.43
C TRP A 768 24.78 -9.83 18.48
N SER A 769 24.42 -8.94 19.40
CA SER A 769 25.28 -8.50 20.49
C SER A 769 25.67 -9.61 21.49
N TYR A 770 25.03 -10.78 21.42
CA TYR A 770 25.34 -11.98 22.21
C TYR A 770 26.11 -13.06 21.41
N LEU A 771 26.48 -12.78 20.14
CA LEU A 771 27.21 -13.71 19.28
C LEU A 771 28.67 -13.28 19.19
N GLU A 772 29.51 -13.82 20.08
CA GLU A 772 30.89 -13.38 20.29
C GLU A 772 31.85 -13.71 19.11
N PHE A 773 31.47 -14.64 18.23
CA PHE A 773 32.33 -15.14 17.15
C PHE A 773 32.03 -14.53 15.77
N GLU A 774 31.04 -13.65 15.68
CA GLU A 774 30.71 -12.97 14.44
C GLU A 774 31.62 -11.75 14.25
N THR A 775 31.98 -11.48 12.98
CA THR A 775 33.00 -10.47 12.64
C THR A 775 32.42 -9.07 12.47
N GLU A 776 31.14 -8.99 12.09
CA GLU A 776 30.50 -7.69 11.86
C GLU A 776 30.01 -7.09 13.17
N ASP A 777 30.30 -5.81 13.39
CA ASP A 777 29.85 -5.09 14.58
C ASP A 777 28.32 -5.06 14.73
N TYR A 778 27.63 -5.00 13.58
CA TYR A 778 26.17 -4.94 13.49
C TYR A 778 25.66 -5.93 12.46
N VAL A 779 24.58 -6.64 12.79
CA VAL A 779 23.99 -7.62 11.85
C VAL A 779 23.53 -7.01 10.53
N GLN A 780 23.14 -5.75 10.54
CA GLN A 780 22.72 -5.03 9.33
C GLN A 780 23.84 -4.85 8.28
N LEU A 781 25.10 -5.01 8.68
CA LEU A 781 26.27 -4.97 7.80
C LEU A 781 26.62 -6.33 7.21
N SER A 782 25.96 -7.40 7.68
CA SER A 782 26.15 -8.74 7.13
C SER A 782 25.30 -9.00 5.90
N GLU A 783 25.69 -9.97 5.09
CA GLU A 783 24.87 -10.46 3.98
C GLU A 783 23.84 -11.49 4.45
N LEU A 784 22.66 -11.55 3.76
CA LEU A 784 21.70 -12.63 3.96
C LEU A 784 22.36 -13.98 3.63
N PRO A 785 22.09 -15.03 4.42
CA PRO A 785 22.71 -16.32 4.20
C PRO A 785 22.29 -16.94 2.86
N GLU A 786 23.22 -17.59 2.19
CA GLU A 786 22.93 -18.40 1.01
C GLU A 786 22.39 -19.76 1.44
N ALA A 787 21.49 -20.31 0.62
CA ALA A 787 21.03 -21.69 0.82
C ALA A 787 22.08 -22.66 0.27
N GLU A 788 22.45 -23.64 1.08
CA GLU A 788 23.38 -24.70 0.71
C GLU A 788 22.62 -25.96 0.26
N GLU A 789 23.16 -26.66 -0.72
CA GLU A 789 22.66 -27.96 -1.15
C GLU A 789 23.67 -29.05 -0.74
N PHE A 790 23.15 -30.15 -0.24
CA PHE A 790 23.95 -31.24 0.30
C PHE A 790 23.82 -32.51 -0.58
N ALA A 791 24.90 -33.23 -0.75
CA ALA A 791 24.89 -34.48 -1.53
C ALA A 791 23.95 -35.52 -0.90
N GLY A 792 23.02 -36.07 -1.70
CA GLY A 792 22.07 -37.08 -1.23
C GLY A 792 20.92 -36.55 -0.39
N GLN A 793 20.75 -35.22 -0.31
CA GLN A 793 19.71 -34.57 0.51
C GLN A 793 18.29 -35.05 0.20
N ASP A 794 17.95 -35.34 -1.06
CA ASP A 794 16.60 -35.73 -1.44
C ASP A 794 16.21 -37.08 -0.82
N ALA A 795 17.12 -38.05 -0.88
CA ALA A 795 16.90 -39.37 -0.27
C ALA A 795 16.81 -39.28 1.25
N LEU A 796 17.61 -38.40 1.87
CA LEU A 796 17.56 -38.17 3.33
C LEU A 796 16.25 -37.49 3.73
N LEU A 797 15.79 -36.50 2.96
CA LEU A 797 14.50 -35.83 3.17
C LEU A 797 13.33 -36.79 3.04
N GLU A 798 13.31 -37.63 2.01
CA GLU A 798 12.25 -38.63 1.82
C GLU A 798 12.16 -39.57 3.04
N LYS A 799 13.28 -40.10 3.49
CA LYS A 799 13.36 -40.97 4.65
C LYS A 799 12.85 -40.27 5.94
N TRP A 800 13.32 -39.04 6.20
CA TRP A 800 12.92 -38.32 7.40
C TRP A 800 11.49 -37.78 7.35
N ASN A 801 10.97 -37.42 6.19
CA ASN A 801 9.55 -37.06 6.04
C ASN A 801 8.65 -38.27 6.37
N ALA A 802 8.99 -39.47 5.89
CA ALA A 802 8.30 -40.68 6.27
C ALA A 802 8.37 -40.94 7.80
N PHE A 803 9.53 -40.71 8.43
CA PHE A 803 9.65 -40.77 9.88
C PHE A 803 8.78 -39.71 10.59
N MET A 804 8.65 -38.50 10.08
CA MET A 804 7.80 -37.46 10.70
C MET A 804 6.32 -37.83 10.65
N ASP A 805 5.87 -38.51 9.60
CA ASP A 805 4.51 -39.08 9.52
C ASP A 805 4.32 -40.20 10.54
N PHE A 806 5.26 -41.12 10.62
CA PHE A 806 5.30 -42.20 11.66
C PHE A 806 5.30 -41.59 13.09
N ARG A 807 6.13 -40.56 13.33
CA ARG A 807 6.16 -39.85 14.63
C ARG A 807 4.80 -39.28 14.99
N GLY A 808 4.09 -38.71 14.02
CA GLY A 808 2.73 -38.19 14.19
C GLY A 808 1.75 -39.27 14.66
N GLN A 809 1.86 -40.49 14.12
CA GLN A 809 1.06 -41.64 14.55
C GLN A 809 1.45 -42.10 15.97
N ALA A 810 2.74 -42.20 16.27
CA ALA A 810 3.23 -42.55 17.61
C ALA A 810 2.79 -41.57 18.70
N GLN A 811 2.80 -40.25 18.36
CA GLN A 811 2.31 -39.20 19.26
C GLN A 811 0.81 -39.33 19.57
N LYS A 812 -0.02 -39.72 18.57
CA LYS A 812 -1.45 -40.02 18.80
C LYS A 812 -1.65 -41.18 19.76
N ALA A 813 -0.89 -42.27 19.60
CA ALA A 813 -0.95 -43.41 20.53
C ALA A 813 -0.55 -43.02 21.95
N LEU A 814 0.49 -42.21 22.10
CA LEU A 814 0.92 -41.67 23.40
C LEU A 814 -0.12 -40.73 24.02
N GLU A 815 -0.84 -39.96 23.20
CA GLU A 815 -1.92 -39.07 23.65
C GLU A 815 -3.12 -39.89 24.17
N GLU A 816 -3.52 -40.94 23.45
CA GLU A 816 -4.57 -41.86 23.90
C GLU A 816 -4.21 -42.49 25.25
N ALA A 817 -2.98 -42.99 25.40
CA ALA A 817 -2.50 -43.55 26.69
C ALA A 817 -2.51 -42.53 27.85
N ARG A 818 -2.28 -41.24 27.56
CA ARG A 818 -2.41 -40.12 28.53
C ARG A 818 -3.86 -39.90 28.94
N ASN A 819 -4.75 -39.90 27.95
CA ASN A 819 -6.19 -39.71 28.19
C ASN A 819 -6.78 -40.85 29.01
N GLU A 820 -6.31 -42.08 28.78
CA GLU A 820 -6.66 -43.30 29.55
C GLU A 820 -5.94 -43.38 30.89
N LYS A 821 -5.01 -42.45 31.19
CA LYS A 821 -4.20 -42.39 32.42
C LYS A 821 -3.26 -43.59 32.63
N VAL A 822 -2.85 -44.25 31.54
CA VAL A 822 -1.80 -45.27 31.57
C VAL A 822 -0.47 -44.62 31.89
N ILE A 823 -0.23 -43.45 31.36
CA ILE A 823 0.93 -42.58 31.60
C ILE A 823 0.47 -41.16 31.94
N GLY A 824 1.26 -40.40 32.69
CA GLY A 824 1.07 -38.98 32.89
C GLY A 824 1.87 -38.11 31.94
N LYS A 825 3.05 -38.57 31.54
CA LYS A 825 3.97 -37.90 30.58
C LYS A 825 4.57 -38.93 29.63
N SER A 826 4.97 -38.50 28.44
CA SER A 826 5.59 -39.39 27.44
C SER A 826 6.85 -40.07 27.96
N LEU A 827 7.66 -39.40 28.80
CA LEU A 827 8.83 -39.98 29.45
C LEU A 827 8.50 -41.09 30.48
N GLU A 828 7.26 -41.36 30.77
CA GLU A 828 6.85 -42.51 31.61
C GLU A 828 6.53 -43.74 30.75
N ALA A 829 6.53 -43.60 29.42
CA ALA A 829 6.10 -44.64 28.50
C ALA A 829 7.20 -45.67 28.18
N HIS A 830 6.81 -46.92 28.07
CA HIS A 830 7.41 -47.95 27.25
C HIS A 830 6.52 -48.09 26.01
N LEU A 831 7.05 -47.71 24.84
CA LEU A 831 6.34 -47.75 23.56
C LEU A 831 6.76 -49.02 22.82
N THR A 832 5.80 -49.93 22.55
CA THR A 832 6.04 -51.09 21.68
C THR A 832 5.44 -50.81 20.31
N ILE A 833 6.27 -50.94 19.28
CA ILE A 833 5.93 -50.69 17.87
C ILE A 833 5.79 -52.04 17.16
N TYR A 834 4.67 -52.19 16.45
CA TYR A 834 4.38 -53.35 15.59
C TYR A 834 4.35 -52.87 14.12
N PRO A 835 5.53 -52.78 13.47
CA PRO A 835 5.64 -52.25 12.11
C PRO A 835 5.39 -53.32 11.07
N ASP A 836 4.90 -52.94 9.88
CA ASP A 836 5.04 -53.74 8.68
C ASP A 836 6.50 -53.74 8.16
N ALA A 837 6.75 -54.40 7.04
CA ALA A 837 8.11 -54.53 6.50
C ALA A 837 8.70 -53.18 6.07
N GLU A 838 7.87 -52.29 5.51
CA GLU A 838 8.27 -50.95 5.05
C GLU A 838 8.62 -50.02 6.20
N VAL A 839 7.76 -49.93 7.21
CA VAL A 839 8.03 -49.11 8.40
C VAL A 839 9.22 -49.67 9.18
N LYS A 840 9.38 -51.01 9.28
CA LYS A 840 10.54 -51.61 9.90
C LYS A 840 11.86 -51.24 9.22
N GLU A 841 11.92 -51.34 7.88
CA GLU A 841 13.08 -50.94 7.10
C GLU A 841 13.40 -49.42 7.27
N LEU A 842 12.35 -48.56 7.30
CA LEU A 842 12.50 -47.15 7.58
C LEU A 842 13.17 -46.91 8.96
N LEU A 843 12.62 -47.48 10.02
CA LEU A 843 13.10 -47.26 11.39
C LEU A 843 14.54 -47.81 11.61
N GLU A 844 14.85 -48.98 11.08
CA GLU A 844 16.20 -49.52 11.11
C GLU A 844 17.18 -48.69 10.28
N GLY A 845 16.73 -48.20 9.15
CA GLY A 845 17.54 -47.39 8.22
C GLY A 845 17.88 -45.97 8.74
N LEU A 846 17.19 -45.46 9.77
CA LEU A 846 17.50 -44.15 10.36
C LEU A 846 18.77 -44.19 11.24
N ASN A 847 19.17 -45.35 11.72
CA ASN A 847 20.34 -45.55 12.58
C ASN A 847 20.45 -44.49 13.69
N THR A 848 19.37 -44.29 14.47
CA THR A 848 19.26 -43.27 15.50
C THR A 848 18.55 -43.81 16.76
N ASN A 849 18.67 -43.13 17.89
CA ASN A 849 17.96 -43.46 19.12
C ASN A 849 16.49 -43.05 19.04
N LEU A 850 15.63 -43.96 18.57
CA LEU A 850 14.19 -43.70 18.40
C LEU A 850 13.49 -43.35 19.72
N ALA A 851 13.88 -43.92 20.85
CA ALA A 851 13.31 -43.59 22.16
C ALA A 851 13.56 -42.11 22.54
N GLN A 852 14.71 -41.58 22.17
CA GLN A 852 15.06 -40.17 22.33
C GLN A 852 14.19 -39.25 21.43
N LEU A 853 14.06 -39.62 20.16
CA LEU A 853 13.26 -38.81 19.19
C LEU A 853 11.78 -38.81 19.53
N LEU A 854 11.25 -39.88 20.11
CA LEU A 854 9.85 -40.00 20.52
C LEU A 854 9.61 -39.55 21.97
N ILE A 855 10.68 -39.18 22.67
CA ILE A 855 10.67 -38.71 24.07
C ILE A 855 9.98 -39.74 25.01
N VAL A 856 10.36 -41.01 24.90
CA VAL A 856 9.91 -42.13 25.75
C VAL A 856 11.07 -42.71 26.53
N SER A 857 10.78 -43.34 27.66
CA SER A 857 11.82 -43.99 28.50
C SER A 857 12.31 -45.30 27.89
N ALA A 858 11.41 -46.10 27.31
CA ALA A 858 11.76 -47.38 26.68
C ALA A 858 11.02 -47.53 25.35
N LEU A 859 11.63 -48.25 24.41
CA LEU A 859 11.04 -48.52 23.10
C LEU A 859 11.41 -49.93 22.69
N THR A 860 10.42 -50.68 22.15
CA THR A 860 10.61 -52.03 21.58
C THR A 860 10.01 -52.07 20.18
N ILE A 861 10.76 -52.58 19.22
CA ILE A 861 10.20 -52.95 17.90
C ILE A 861 9.86 -54.43 17.98
N ALA A 862 8.57 -54.77 17.97
CA ALA A 862 8.10 -56.14 18.12
C ALA A 862 8.16 -56.90 16.79
N GLU A 863 8.39 -58.22 16.92
CA GLU A 863 8.25 -59.17 15.83
C GLU A 863 6.91 -59.90 16.00
N GLY A 864 6.07 -59.83 14.98
CA GLY A 864 4.74 -60.47 14.96
C GLY A 864 3.56 -59.51 14.96
N ASP A 865 2.36 -60.09 15.05
CA ASP A 865 1.11 -59.32 14.93
C ASP A 865 0.82 -58.48 16.18
N ALA A 866 0.22 -57.32 15.97
CA ALA A 866 -0.20 -56.43 17.05
C ALA A 866 -1.36 -57.05 17.86
N PRO A 867 -1.42 -56.87 19.18
CA PRO A 867 -2.57 -57.30 19.99
C PRO A 867 -3.81 -56.46 19.67
N GLU A 868 -5.01 -57.01 19.96
CA GLU A 868 -6.28 -56.30 19.75
C GLU A 868 -6.37 -54.95 20.47
N SER A 869 -5.62 -54.78 21.55
CA SER A 869 -5.56 -53.54 22.33
C SER A 869 -4.64 -52.46 21.74
N ALA A 870 -3.93 -52.76 20.64
CA ALA A 870 -3.00 -51.82 20.00
C ALA A 870 -3.74 -50.72 19.25
N VAL A 871 -3.23 -49.50 19.34
CA VAL A 871 -3.68 -48.36 18.51
C VAL A 871 -3.09 -48.56 17.10
N SER A 872 -3.94 -48.80 16.11
CA SER A 872 -3.54 -49.19 14.76
C SER A 872 -3.68 -48.06 13.76
N PHE A 873 -2.64 -47.91 12.91
CA PHE A 873 -2.57 -46.99 11.78
C PHE A 873 -2.18 -47.76 10.50
N GLU A 874 -2.12 -47.13 9.39
CA GLU A 874 -1.59 -47.69 8.15
C GLU A 874 -0.11 -48.03 8.31
N GLY A 875 0.23 -49.30 8.17
CA GLY A 875 1.62 -49.79 8.22
C GLY A 875 2.18 -49.99 9.63
N VAL A 876 1.50 -49.58 10.71
CA VAL A 876 2.03 -49.70 12.08
C VAL A 876 0.95 -49.73 13.17
N ALA A 877 1.18 -50.43 14.23
CA ALA A 877 0.38 -50.36 15.46
C ALA A 877 1.28 -50.14 16.68
N PHE A 878 0.68 -49.65 17.75
CA PHE A 878 1.39 -49.27 18.99
C PHE A 878 0.67 -49.80 20.23
N THR A 879 1.45 -50.23 21.19
CA THR A 879 0.98 -50.37 22.56
C THR A 879 1.83 -49.48 23.49
N VAL A 880 1.18 -48.90 24.49
CA VAL A 880 1.83 -47.99 25.44
C VAL A 880 1.61 -48.54 26.87
N GLU A 881 2.69 -48.79 27.56
CA GLU A 881 2.66 -49.16 28.95
C GLU A 881 3.54 -48.22 29.78
N ARG A 882 3.45 -48.27 31.09
CA ARG A 882 4.40 -47.55 31.92
C ARG A 882 5.75 -48.27 31.88
N ALA A 883 6.84 -47.56 31.69
CA ALA A 883 8.18 -48.12 31.69
C ALA A 883 8.56 -48.73 33.06
N GLU A 884 9.34 -49.80 32.99
CA GLU A 884 9.86 -50.47 34.22
C GLU A 884 11.05 -49.71 34.84
N GLY A 885 11.13 -49.72 36.17
CA GLY A 885 12.22 -49.11 36.92
C GLY A 885 11.80 -47.87 37.70
N ASP A 886 12.78 -47.14 38.20
CA ASP A 886 12.62 -45.93 38.97
C ASP A 886 13.00 -44.71 38.14
N VAL A 887 12.47 -43.54 38.56
CA VAL A 887 12.77 -42.26 37.90
C VAL A 887 14.20 -41.84 38.23
N CYS A 888 15.03 -41.65 37.24
CA CYS A 888 16.36 -41.09 37.40
C CYS A 888 16.29 -39.60 37.79
N ASP A 889 16.91 -39.23 38.92
CA ASP A 889 16.87 -37.84 39.43
C ASP A 889 17.60 -36.83 38.54
N ARG A 890 18.47 -37.28 37.63
CA ARG A 890 19.23 -36.44 36.71
C ARG A 890 18.52 -36.28 35.34
N CYS A 891 18.27 -37.36 34.58
CA CYS A 891 17.67 -37.28 33.26
C CYS A 891 16.14 -37.38 33.27
N ARG A 892 15.53 -37.75 34.40
CA ARG A 892 14.08 -37.86 34.62
C ARG A 892 13.39 -38.99 33.87
N ARG A 893 14.12 -39.84 33.12
CA ARG A 893 13.61 -41.07 32.53
C ARG A 893 13.35 -42.13 33.59
N ILE A 894 12.40 -43.00 33.34
CA ILE A 894 12.23 -44.26 34.08
C ILE A 894 13.17 -45.29 33.49
N ASP A 895 14.07 -45.81 34.31
CA ASP A 895 15.10 -46.75 33.83
C ASP A 895 15.35 -47.84 34.88
N PRO A 896 15.38 -49.12 34.47
CA PRO A 896 15.55 -50.25 35.38
C PRO A 896 16.93 -50.27 36.07
N THR A 897 17.91 -49.55 35.58
CA THR A 897 19.25 -49.40 36.18
C THR A 897 19.32 -48.29 37.22
N THR A 898 18.25 -47.52 37.40
CA THR A 898 18.18 -46.43 38.38
C THR A 898 18.28 -46.99 39.78
N LYS A 899 19.27 -46.50 40.52
CA LYS A 899 19.52 -46.93 41.91
C LYS A 899 20.21 -45.80 42.65
N GLU A 900 20.15 -45.92 44.02
CA GLU A 900 20.93 -45.05 44.91
C GLU A 900 22.42 -45.38 44.79
N ARG A 901 23.23 -44.37 44.51
CA ARG A 901 24.67 -44.42 44.39
C ARG A 901 25.33 -44.00 45.68
N SER A 902 26.56 -44.50 45.91
CA SER A 902 27.35 -44.22 47.13
C SER A 902 27.57 -42.74 47.43
N TYR A 903 27.39 -41.91 46.43
CA TYR A 903 27.54 -40.43 46.45
C TYR A 903 26.20 -39.67 46.56
N ASN A 904 25.19 -40.30 47.20
CA ASN A 904 23.88 -39.73 47.48
C ASN A 904 23.08 -39.23 46.22
N ALA A 905 23.14 -40.01 45.14
CA ALA A 905 22.36 -39.71 43.92
C ALA A 905 21.58 -40.96 43.47
N THR A 906 20.26 -40.83 43.23
CA THR A 906 19.43 -41.90 42.66
C THR A 906 19.37 -41.69 41.16
N ILE A 907 20.25 -42.36 40.39
CA ILE A 907 20.42 -42.15 38.95
C ILE A 907 20.65 -43.48 38.19
N CYS A 908 20.30 -43.50 36.91
CA CYS A 908 20.51 -44.61 35.99
C CYS A 908 22.00 -44.79 35.67
N ASP A 909 22.38 -45.94 35.09
CA ASP A 909 23.79 -46.25 34.77
C ASP A 909 24.36 -45.24 33.73
N HIS A 910 23.61 -44.80 32.77
CA HIS A 910 24.05 -43.77 31.80
C HIS A 910 24.41 -42.44 32.53
N CYS A 911 23.52 -41.94 33.39
CA CYS A 911 23.83 -40.73 34.17
C CYS A 911 24.97 -40.92 35.16
N ALA A 912 25.11 -42.12 35.76
CA ALA A 912 26.21 -42.44 36.65
C ALA A 912 27.56 -42.38 35.93
N SER A 913 27.70 -42.96 34.75
CA SER A 913 28.94 -42.88 33.95
C SER A 913 29.36 -41.44 33.70
N ILE A 914 28.42 -40.58 33.27
CA ILE A 914 28.70 -39.15 33.01
C ILE A 914 29.13 -38.42 34.29
N VAL A 915 28.43 -38.66 35.39
CA VAL A 915 28.72 -38.01 36.66
C VAL A 915 30.07 -38.47 37.22
N GLU A 916 30.35 -39.74 37.21
CA GLU A 916 31.60 -40.33 37.70
C GLU A 916 32.82 -39.88 36.90
N GLU A 917 32.67 -39.71 35.59
CA GLU A 917 33.73 -39.27 34.70
C GLU A 917 34.01 -37.74 34.81
N ASN A 918 32.98 -36.95 34.97
CA ASN A 918 33.10 -35.48 34.78
C ASN A 918 32.99 -34.68 36.10
N PHE A 919 32.51 -35.28 37.21
CA PHE A 919 32.22 -34.57 38.47
C PHE A 919 32.85 -35.25 39.69
N ALA A 920 34.16 -35.51 39.65
CA ALA A 920 34.92 -36.23 40.66
C ALA A 920 34.75 -35.69 42.09
N GLU A 921 34.64 -34.39 42.29
CA GLU A 921 34.41 -33.75 43.59
C GLU A 921 33.05 -34.17 44.17
N GLY A 922 31.96 -34.06 43.38
CA GLY A 922 30.63 -34.49 43.81
C GLY A 922 30.50 -35.97 44.08
N VAL A 923 31.28 -36.80 43.33
CA VAL A 923 31.39 -38.24 43.61
C VAL A 923 32.15 -38.52 44.89
N ALA A 924 33.22 -37.79 45.19
CA ALA A 924 34.06 -37.98 46.36
C ALA A 924 33.39 -37.49 47.67
N GLU A 925 32.74 -36.36 47.65
CA GLU A 925 32.11 -35.72 48.82
C GLU A 925 30.62 -36.10 49.01
N GLY A 926 30.00 -36.67 48.00
CA GLY A 926 28.56 -36.90 47.91
C GLY A 926 27.76 -35.64 47.58
N PHE A 927 26.67 -35.83 46.79
CA PHE A 927 25.78 -34.72 46.46
C PHE A 927 24.87 -34.32 47.61
N GLU A 928 24.54 -33.02 47.71
CA GLU A 928 23.61 -32.51 48.72
C GLU A 928 22.22 -33.16 48.51
N VAL A 929 21.73 -33.84 49.53
CA VAL A 929 20.37 -34.40 49.55
C VAL A 929 19.37 -33.26 49.74
N LYS A 930 18.34 -33.20 48.91
CA LYS A 930 17.23 -32.29 49.17
C LYS A 930 16.63 -32.67 50.55
N ALA A 931 16.60 -31.71 51.48
CA ALA A 931 15.71 -31.86 52.63
C ALA A 931 14.28 -32.09 52.12
N LYS A 932 13.63 -33.19 52.48
CA LYS A 932 12.27 -33.56 52.08
C LYS A 932 11.25 -32.51 52.44
#